data_08483e6be834eacdecdc3fc5f0a31eeb
#
_entry.id   08483e6be834eacdecdc3fc5f0a31eeb
#
_cell.length_a   1.000
_cell.length_b   1.000
_cell.length_c   1.000
_cell.angle_alpha   90.00
_cell.angle_beta   90.00
_cell.angle_gamma   90.00
#
_symmetry.space_group_name_H-M   'P 1'
#
loop_
_entity.id
_entity.type
_entity.pdbx_description
1 polymer ?
#
loop_
_entity_poly.entity_id
_entity_poly.type
_entity_poly.pdbx_seq_one_letter_code
_entity_poly.pdbx_strand_id
1 'polypeptide(L)'
;MNDVVGHVISRSTPKRIMFVVLKGSRVGMGDFYVVNHPWKGVPVFLRVREIQTMNEEVDLGRTGLLASSSGLISDYSSELEYVIVESEVLGYRDPESGRIRGLEAPPSTLSPVRRPSKSDLVSFLGQGDGRGLPVRIGRVKGTSVPFHLDLASVARGHMFVTGMTRSGKSVTEDTIVLLFNREKGKYFLGPIRKFVDPYLPRRARRGIVDMRGWGWETLTLGPGMRPEWRPIAGALRHVNDKEIYEIETATGRKIRVTEDHSLLVTPDGTSVVPVKPKTLMAMRSKYLIVPRGAPLPKPKSTSLYMDRLIGIALASGVPYFEGGILIMDPSPADVRVACMEAGVDCESMGRAAIRARSELLMDAVAEGLASILNLPMSHQHFTGSFLYPLPSALKEYLYRRLLPYMNGKSLVMMESEDRILSASILLSLVGVTTLEMCERGLKLDPATAAMLRDKLEMPHMFVEEMDGALTLGDPRRETKVAEGVIQKGWVDLERVVRVERLYSRQEFVYDLDVPGAQNFLANGIFAHNSSFVSSLISKSSRLHPRPGFLVLDRRGEYVGLAKRGAVIYDYTAFLPKHGLARPADVARRLGYRQGTLSHRLVLSAAEEVMSEGEEPDLQSLIRALRRLAREMRVKSSLVAEVEARLRREFPNLVAGGGGLDVVEEVRKNPLVVVDFSSDTRYEDQFYAVREMVRRLTNYAVSRRNEGDFALIVVVEEAQYLVPERGYTIVGDPYEAGAAQAIIEAISQAGGYNLGFVVVTQRPAYVSKSVISQTNTVAAFRLRNGNDQEAIMKYTEAEDLSNYLAMLSDHEALLWGMASPIPFPVQVEVEVVSLPAKASRPPEEAWARMRG
;
A
#
# COMPACT_ATOMS: atom_id res chain seq x y z
N MET A 1 -33.13 -28.58 -0.80
CA MET A 1 -33.14 -29.58 0.29
C MET A 1 -32.19 -29.12 1.36
N ASN A 2 -32.71 -29.00 2.51
CA ASN A 2 -32.23 -28.69 3.87
C ASN A 2 -31.00 -27.78 4.05
N ASP A 3 -31.25 -26.48 3.95
CA ASP A 3 -30.36 -25.44 4.49
C ASP A 3 -30.44 -25.32 6.03
N VAL A 4 -31.16 -26.25 6.70
CA VAL A 4 -31.26 -26.30 8.16
C VAL A 4 -29.93 -26.78 8.73
N VAL A 5 -29.36 -25.94 9.59
CA VAL A 5 -28.07 -26.18 10.26
C VAL A 5 -28.20 -26.57 11.71
N GLY A 6 -29.37 -26.30 12.31
CA GLY A 6 -29.59 -26.56 13.72
C GLY A 6 -31.02 -26.29 14.15
N HIS A 7 -31.27 -26.41 15.46
CA HIS A 7 -32.57 -26.15 16.08
C HIS A 7 -32.41 -25.30 17.34
N VAL A 8 -33.32 -24.35 17.53
CA VAL A 8 -33.37 -23.50 18.74
C VAL A 8 -33.50 -24.35 20.00
N ILE A 9 -32.71 -24.02 21.01
CA ILE A 9 -32.76 -24.66 22.31
C ILE A 9 -33.24 -23.72 23.40
N SER A 10 -33.45 -24.24 24.60
CA SER A 10 -33.81 -23.49 25.81
C SER A 10 -32.79 -22.39 26.13
N ARG A 11 -33.18 -21.41 26.95
CA ARG A 11 -32.44 -20.22 27.32
C ARG A 11 -32.29 -19.17 26.21
N SER A 12 -33.00 -19.31 25.09
CA SER A 12 -33.11 -18.27 24.08
C SER A 12 -33.95 -17.08 24.60
N THR A 13 -33.55 -15.87 24.24
CA THR A 13 -34.20 -14.61 24.57
C THR A 13 -34.47 -13.79 23.31
N PRO A 14 -35.28 -12.71 23.36
CA PRO A 14 -35.48 -11.84 22.17
C PRO A 14 -34.19 -11.21 21.61
N LYS A 15 -33.12 -11.10 22.42
CA LYS A 15 -31.83 -10.53 22.03
C LYS A 15 -30.80 -11.60 21.63
N ARG A 16 -31.01 -12.85 22.09
CA ARG A 16 -30.01 -13.91 22.00
C ARG A 16 -30.70 -15.25 21.74
N ILE A 17 -30.37 -15.91 20.65
CA ILE A 17 -30.88 -17.22 20.29
C ILE A 17 -29.76 -18.25 20.44
N MET A 18 -30.06 -19.30 21.20
CA MET A 18 -29.21 -20.47 21.32
C MET A 18 -29.75 -21.60 20.46
N PHE A 19 -28.89 -22.27 19.73
CA PHE A 19 -29.27 -23.41 18.91
C PHE A 19 -28.20 -24.50 18.91
N VAL A 20 -28.65 -25.75 18.82
CA VAL A 20 -27.76 -26.90 18.64
C VAL A 20 -27.52 -27.14 17.15
N VAL A 21 -26.27 -27.39 16.79
CA VAL A 21 -25.86 -27.64 15.40
C VAL A 21 -26.14 -29.10 15.02
N LEU A 22 -26.73 -29.34 13.85
CA LEU A 22 -26.93 -30.67 13.32
C LEU A 22 -25.59 -31.32 12.93
N LYS A 23 -25.43 -32.64 13.23
CA LYS A 23 -24.22 -33.39 12.91
C LYS A 23 -23.89 -33.25 11.42
N GLY A 24 -22.66 -32.88 11.11
CA GLY A 24 -22.17 -32.64 9.76
C GLY A 24 -22.37 -31.22 9.20
N SER A 25 -23.12 -30.35 9.91
CA SER A 25 -23.22 -28.94 9.55
C SER A 25 -21.98 -28.18 10.04
N ARG A 26 -21.51 -27.18 9.23
CA ARG A 26 -20.41 -26.29 9.59
C ARG A 26 -20.95 -24.91 9.94
N VAL A 27 -20.54 -24.40 11.08
CA VAL A 27 -20.89 -23.07 11.61
C VAL A 27 -19.61 -22.34 11.96
N GLY A 28 -19.51 -21.07 11.56
CA GLY A 28 -18.36 -20.22 11.84
C GLY A 28 -18.75 -18.98 12.65
N MET A 29 -17.80 -18.42 13.40
CA MET A 29 -17.95 -17.15 14.10
C MET A 29 -18.28 -16.03 13.10
N GLY A 30 -19.32 -15.24 13.42
CA GLY A 30 -19.78 -14.15 12.53
C GLY A 30 -20.70 -14.58 11.39
N ASP A 31 -20.94 -15.88 11.19
CA ASP A 31 -21.88 -16.38 10.18
C ASP A 31 -23.29 -15.90 10.45
N PHE A 32 -24.07 -15.74 9.37
CA PHE A 32 -25.48 -15.36 9.44
C PHE A 32 -26.38 -16.59 9.28
N TYR A 33 -27.41 -16.65 10.12
CA TYR A 33 -28.46 -17.64 10.07
C TYR A 33 -29.82 -16.96 10.17
N VAL A 34 -30.88 -17.68 9.87
CA VAL A 34 -32.24 -17.21 10.00
C VAL A 34 -33.09 -18.23 10.74
N VAL A 35 -33.99 -17.71 11.56
CA VAL A 35 -35.08 -18.43 12.19
C VAL A 35 -36.38 -17.69 11.88
N ASN A 36 -37.50 -18.36 11.81
CA ASN A 36 -38.78 -17.69 11.53
C ASN A 36 -39.27 -16.92 12.77
N HIS A 37 -39.79 -15.71 12.51
CA HIS A 37 -40.45 -14.94 13.57
C HIS A 37 -41.65 -15.75 14.15
N PRO A 38 -41.79 -15.81 15.48
CA PRO A 38 -42.75 -16.68 16.12
C PRO A 38 -44.21 -16.45 15.67
N TRP A 39 -44.54 -15.22 15.29
CA TRP A 39 -45.93 -14.87 14.93
C TRP A 39 -46.09 -14.38 13.49
N LYS A 40 -45.09 -13.78 12.90
CA LYS A 40 -45.20 -13.15 11.56
C LYS A 40 -44.70 -14.05 10.42
N GLY A 41 -44.04 -15.17 10.73
CA GLY A 41 -43.52 -16.09 9.75
C GLY A 41 -42.38 -15.55 8.86
N VAL A 42 -41.94 -14.32 9.10
CA VAL A 42 -40.82 -13.68 8.35
C VAL A 42 -39.47 -14.13 8.90
N PRO A 43 -38.41 -14.13 8.09
CA PRO A 43 -37.06 -14.51 8.57
C PRO A 43 -36.51 -13.47 9.51
N VAL A 44 -36.08 -13.92 10.68
CA VAL A 44 -35.29 -13.17 11.67
C VAL A 44 -33.84 -13.52 11.49
N PHE A 45 -32.98 -12.52 11.35
CA PHE A 45 -31.56 -12.70 11.14
C PHE A 45 -30.82 -12.82 12.45
N LEU A 46 -29.92 -13.78 12.50
CA LEU A 46 -29.06 -14.12 13.61
C LEU A 46 -27.60 -14.00 13.17
N ARG A 47 -26.71 -13.55 14.07
CA ARG A 47 -25.26 -13.58 13.87
C ARG A 47 -24.60 -14.40 14.97
N VAL A 48 -23.75 -15.36 14.60
CA VAL A 48 -23.01 -16.20 15.54
C VAL A 48 -22.04 -15.36 16.38
N ARG A 49 -22.18 -15.40 17.69
CA ARG A 49 -21.31 -14.74 18.68
C ARG A 49 -20.35 -15.69 19.36
N GLU A 50 -20.80 -16.90 19.65
CA GLU A 50 -20.00 -17.88 20.36
C GLU A 50 -20.37 -19.29 19.88
N ILE A 51 -19.36 -20.17 19.87
CA ILE A 51 -19.52 -21.59 19.52
C ILE A 51 -18.88 -22.40 20.63
N GLN A 52 -19.67 -23.27 21.27
CA GLN A 52 -19.23 -24.10 22.37
C GLN A 52 -19.43 -25.56 22.00
N THR A 53 -18.39 -26.35 22.22
CA THR A 53 -18.51 -27.81 22.16
C THR A 53 -18.92 -28.35 23.53
N MET A 54 -19.97 -29.11 23.57
CA MET A 54 -20.52 -29.67 24.81
C MET A 54 -20.49 -31.17 24.72
N ASN A 55 -20.18 -31.80 25.85
CA ASN A 55 -20.27 -33.24 26.06
C ASN A 55 -20.64 -33.48 27.51
N GLU A 56 -21.82 -34.03 27.78
CA GLU A 56 -22.35 -34.20 29.14
C GLU A 56 -21.53 -35.18 29.97
N GLU A 57 -20.79 -36.11 29.34
CA GLU A 57 -19.92 -37.05 30.04
C GLU A 57 -18.54 -36.50 30.38
N VAL A 58 -18.10 -35.45 29.65
CA VAL A 58 -16.77 -34.81 29.79
C VAL A 58 -16.92 -33.37 30.32
N ASP A 59 -17.69 -33.21 31.37
CA ASP A 59 -17.84 -31.90 32.03
C ASP A 59 -16.62 -31.62 32.92
N LEU A 60 -16.30 -30.29 33.08
CA LEU A 60 -15.13 -29.77 33.81
C LEU A 60 -14.93 -30.39 35.21
N GLY A 61 -16.01 -30.76 35.91
CA GLY A 61 -15.94 -31.43 37.19
C GLY A 61 -15.47 -32.89 37.20
N ARG A 62 -15.62 -33.60 36.07
CA ARG A 62 -15.22 -35.00 35.90
C ARG A 62 -13.91 -35.16 35.11
N THR A 63 -13.49 -34.16 34.39
CA THR A 63 -12.27 -34.19 33.52
C THR A 63 -10.99 -34.38 34.34
N GLY A 64 -10.93 -33.89 35.60
CA GLY A 64 -9.80 -34.09 36.49
C GLY A 64 -9.62 -35.55 36.93
N LEU A 65 -10.71 -36.30 37.03
CA LEU A 65 -10.71 -37.72 37.35
C LEU A 65 -10.39 -38.57 36.11
N LEU A 66 -10.82 -38.18 34.93
CA LEU A 66 -10.58 -38.86 33.66
C LEU A 66 -9.15 -38.64 33.17
N ALA A 67 -8.55 -37.46 33.37
CA ALA A 67 -7.16 -37.16 33.02
C ALA A 67 -6.16 -37.98 33.88
N SER A 68 -6.56 -38.39 35.09
CA SER A 68 -5.73 -39.24 35.95
C SER A 68 -5.87 -40.75 35.70
N SER A 69 -6.88 -41.18 34.93
CA SER A 69 -7.08 -42.58 34.50
C SER A 69 -6.84 -42.73 33.02
N SER A 70 -5.56 -42.82 32.64
CA SER A 70 -5.17 -43.11 31.28
C SER A 70 -5.86 -44.35 30.72
N GLY A 71 -6.78 -44.18 29.77
CA GLY A 71 -7.35 -45.25 28.98
C GLY A 71 -8.87 -45.49 29.06
N LEU A 72 -9.64 -44.61 29.77
CA LEU A 72 -11.10 -44.79 29.92
C LEU A 72 -11.95 -43.77 29.14
N ILE A 73 -11.37 -43.04 28.21
CA ILE A 73 -12.18 -42.27 27.28
C ILE A 73 -12.56 -43.28 26.16
N SER A 74 -13.76 -43.82 26.25
CA SER A 74 -14.29 -44.74 25.27
C SER A 74 -14.49 -44.01 23.92
N ASP A 75 -14.33 -44.68 22.79
CA ASP A 75 -14.63 -44.14 21.45
C ASP A 75 -16.06 -43.59 21.33
N TYR A 76 -16.96 -43.97 22.25
CA TYR A 76 -18.33 -43.45 22.39
C TYR A 76 -18.41 -42.00 22.85
N SER A 77 -17.41 -41.43 23.53
CA SER A 77 -17.49 -40.05 24.02
C SER A 77 -17.52 -39.02 22.87
N SER A 78 -16.92 -39.34 21.74
CA SER A 78 -16.99 -38.52 20.54
C SER A 78 -18.36 -38.49 19.83
N GLU A 79 -19.17 -39.52 20.07
CA GLU A 79 -20.54 -39.61 19.53
C GLU A 79 -21.55 -38.78 20.32
N LEU A 80 -21.25 -38.49 21.58
CA LEU A 80 -22.05 -37.68 22.50
C LEU A 80 -21.69 -36.19 22.46
N GLU A 81 -20.71 -35.84 21.63
CA GLU A 81 -20.31 -34.45 21.42
C GLU A 81 -21.31 -33.70 20.54
N TYR A 82 -21.76 -32.55 21.02
CA TYR A 82 -22.64 -31.66 20.26
C TYR A 82 -22.17 -30.20 20.38
N VAL A 83 -22.51 -29.41 19.37
CA VAL A 83 -22.10 -28.01 19.29
C VAL A 83 -23.30 -27.13 19.57
N ILE A 84 -23.15 -26.24 20.55
CA ILE A 84 -24.10 -25.18 20.85
C ILE A 84 -23.55 -23.87 20.28
N VAL A 85 -24.44 -23.15 19.64
CA VAL A 85 -24.14 -21.81 19.12
C VAL A 85 -24.97 -20.79 19.87
N GLU A 86 -24.30 -19.77 20.37
CA GLU A 86 -24.94 -18.55 20.83
C GLU A 86 -24.92 -17.52 19.70
N SER A 87 -26.08 -16.99 19.35
CA SER A 87 -26.24 -15.98 18.32
C SER A 87 -27.00 -14.78 18.81
N GLU A 88 -26.59 -13.59 18.40
CA GLU A 88 -27.36 -12.37 18.64
C GLU A 88 -28.45 -12.22 17.59
N VAL A 89 -29.56 -11.63 17.99
CA VAL A 89 -30.67 -11.30 17.10
C VAL A 89 -30.40 -9.95 16.46
N LEU A 90 -30.19 -9.95 15.15
CA LEU A 90 -30.05 -8.73 14.36
C LEU A 90 -31.40 -8.08 14.04
N GLY A 91 -32.45 -8.86 14.05
CA GLY A 91 -33.82 -8.43 13.82
C GLY A 91 -34.46 -9.01 12.56
N TYR A 92 -35.63 -8.49 12.23
CA TYR A 92 -36.38 -8.82 11.02
C TYR A 92 -36.86 -7.54 10.33
N ARG A 93 -37.01 -7.58 9.01
CA ARG A 93 -37.68 -6.49 8.28
C ARG A 93 -39.16 -6.62 8.42
N ASP A 94 -39.79 -5.66 9.11
CA ASP A 94 -41.20 -5.63 9.33
C ASP A 94 -41.97 -5.35 8.00
N PRO A 95 -42.87 -6.25 7.58
CA PRO A 95 -43.53 -6.12 6.29
C PRO A 95 -44.41 -4.85 6.14
N GLU A 96 -44.91 -4.34 7.27
CA GLU A 96 -45.82 -3.17 7.28
C GLU A 96 -45.05 -1.85 7.20
N SER A 97 -43.98 -1.72 8.02
CA SER A 97 -43.21 -0.48 8.09
C SER A 97 -41.96 -0.44 7.20
N GLY A 98 -41.53 -1.60 6.67
CA GLY A 98 -40.30 -1.75 5.94
C GLY A 98 -39.04 -1.54 6.78
N ARG A 99 -39.17 -1.32 8.08
CA ARG A 99 -38.04 -1.08 9.02
C ARG A 99 -37.54 -2.37 9.63
N ILE A 100 -36.27 -2.37 10.01
CA ILE A 100 -35.71 -3.46 10.79
C ILE A 100 -36.13 -3.28 12.26
N ARG A 101 -36.70 -4.35 12.84
CA ARG A 101 -37.16 -4.41 14.22
C ARG A 101 -36.53 -5.60 14.94
N GLY A 102 -36.29 -5.47 16.23
CA GLY A 102 -35.90 -6.57 17.10
C GLY A 102 -37.06 -7.52 17.38
N LEU A 103 -36.77 -8.72 17.86
CA LEU A 103 -37.78 -9.66 18.32
C LEU A 103 -38.45 -9.18 19.62
N GLU A 104 -39.75 -9.39 19.72
CA GLU A 104 -40.55 -9.14 20.93
C GLU A 104 -40.57 -10.40 21.83
N ALA A 105 -40.48 -11.59 21.24
CA ALA A 105 -40.44 -12.86 21.92
C ALA A 105 -39.46 -13.82 21.21
N PRO A 106 -38.82 -14.75 21.96
CA PRO A 106 -37.94 -15.73 21.32
C PRO A 106 -38.74 -16.75 20.48
N PRO A 107 -38.17 -17.32 19.44
CA PRO A 107 -38.77 -18.46 18.72
C PRO A 107 -38.92 -19.66 19.65
N SER A 108 -39.91 -20.51 19.38
CA SER A 108 -40.11 -21.75 20.14
C SER A 108 -38.89 -22.67 20.06
N THR A 109 -38.68 -23.46 21.11
CA THR A 109 -37.68 -24.53 21.07
C THR A 109 -37.94 -25.47 19.90
N LEU A 110 -36.90 -26.03 19.33
CA LEU A 110 -36.91 -26.88 18.11
C LEU A 110 -37.28 -26.12 16.83
N SER A 111 -37.49 -24.81 16.87
CA SER A 111 -37.58 -24.02 15.62
C SER A 111 -36.33 -24.21 14.75
N PRO A 112 -36.47 -24.49 13.44
CA PRO A 112 -35.32 -24.72 12.58
C PRO A 112 -34.54 -23.44 12.35
N VAL A 113 -33.20 -23.53 12.53
CA VAL A 113 -32.24 -22.50 12.18
C VAL A 113 -31.60 -22.92 10.86
N ARG A 114 -31.66 -22.05 9.86
CA ARG A 114 -31.19 -22.36 8.52
C ARG A 114 -30.24 -21.28 7.98
N ARG A 115 -29.49 -21.60 6.95
CA ARG A 115 -28.73 -20.59 6.21
C ARG A 115 -29.66 -19.63 5.50
N PRO A 116 -29.37 -18.32 5.48
CA PRO A 116 -30.19 -17.37 4.74
C PRO A 116 -30.07 -17.63 3.25
N SER A 117 -31.21 -17.68 2.57
CA SER A 117 -31.24 -17.70 1.11
C SER A 117 -30.84 -16.34 0.54
N LYS A 118 -30.50 -16.29 -0.75
CA LYS A 118 -30.23 -15.01 -1.41
C LYS A 118 -31.42 -14.04 -1.33
N SER A 119 -32.64 -14.55 -1.42
CA SER A 119 -33.87 -13.77 -1.30
C SER A 119 -34.06 -13.23 0.11
N ASP A 120 -33.76 -14.02 1.16
CA ASP A 120 -33.82 -13.54 2.54
C ASP A 120 -32.85 -12.35 2.74
N LEU A 121 -31.59 -12.51 2.29
CA LEU A 121 -30.58 -11.47 2.42
C LEU A 121 -30.95 -10.20 1.65
N VAL A 122 -31.42 -10.32 0.41
CA VAL A 122 -31.87 -9.18 -0.41
C VAL A 122 -33.08 -8.49 0.23
N SER A 123 -34.05 -9.27 0.73
CA SER A 123 -35.23 -8.73 1.44
C SER A 123 -34.80 -8.00 2.72
N PHE A 124 -33.88 -8.57 3.50
CA PHE A 124 -33.41 -7.99 4.75
C PHE A 124 -32.55 -6.75 4.56
N LEU A 125 -31.59 -6.79 3.64
CA LEU A 125 -30.71 -5.64 3.33
C LEU A 125 -31.51 -4.48 2.71
N GLY A 126 -32.66 -4.77 2.10
CA GLY A 126 -33.40 -3.81 1.34
C GLY A 126 -32.74 -3.51 -0.01
N GLN A 127 -33.45 -3.55 -1.09
CA GLN A 127 -33.11 -2.72 -2.23
C GLN A 127 -33.37 -1.30 -1.71
N GLY A 128 -32.33 -0.47 -1.58
CA GLY A 128 -32.50 0.90 -1.09
C GLY A 128 -33.74 1.51 -1.75
N ASP A 129 -34.53 2.20 -0.99
CA ASP A 129 -35.84 2.81 -1.39
C ASP A 129 -35.72 3.81 -2.54
N GLY A 130 -34.66 3.72 -3.37
CA GLY A 130 -34.37 4.62 -4.48
C GLY A 130 -33.89 6.01 -4.03
N ARG A 131 -33.80 6.22 -2.72
CA ARG A 131 -33.32 7.47 -2.12
C ARG A 131 -31.83 7.31 -1.78
N GLY A 132 -31.02 8.29 -2.16
CA GLY A 132 -29.60 8.28 -1.90
C GLY A 132 -28.76 8.03 -3.16
N LEU A 133 -27.47 7.82 -2.96
CA LEU A 133 -26.49 7.56 -4.03
C LEU A 133 -25.68 6.29 -3.71
N PRO A 134 -26.24 5.08 -3.93
CA PRO A 134 -25.60 3.84 -3.57
C PRO A 134 -24.42 3.52 -4.49
N VAL A 135 -23.26 3.21 -3.89
CA VAL A 135 -22.07 2.71 -4.59
C VAL A 135 -21.76 1.30 -4.14
N ARG A 136 -21.63 0.37 -5.07
CA ARG A 136 -21.21 -0.99 -4.75
C ARG A 136 -19.75 -1.01 -4.29
N ILE A 137 -19.53 -1.44 -3.05
CA ILE A 137 -18.18 -1.52 -2.46
C ILE A 137 -17.67 -2.96 -2.32
N GLY A 138 -18.57 -3.95 -2.38
CA GLY A 138 -18.19 -5.35 -2.20
C GLY A 138 -19.41 -6.26 -2.11
N ARG A 139 -19.30 -7.31 -1.32
CA ARG A 139 -20.36 -8.26 -1.01
C ARG A 139 -20.35 -8.61 0.48
N VAL A 140 -21.50 -9.00 1.01
CA VAL A 140 -21.60 -9.53 2.37
C VAL A 140 -20.79 -10.81 2.46
N LYS A 141 -19.95 -10.92 3.47
CA LYS A 141 -19.02 -12.07 3.67
C LYS A 141 -19.76 -13.40 3.64
N GLY A 142 -19.19 -14.37 2.94
CA GLY A 142 -19.75 -15.72 2.80
C GLY A 142 -20.98 -15.81 1.89
N THR A 143 -21.36 -14.72 1.21
CA THR A 143 -22.52 -14.68 0.32
C THR A 143 -22.19 -14.08 -1.04
N SER A 144 -23.09 -14.22 -2.02
CA SER A 144 -23.00 -13.54 -3.32
C SER A 144 -23.72 -12.18 -3.34
N VAL A 145 -24.25 -11.72 -2.19
CA VAL A 145 -25.10 -10.52 -2.12
C VAL A 145 -24.23 -9.26 -2.15
N PRO A 146 -24.44 -8.36 -3.13
CA PRO A 146 -23.67 -7.13 -3.21
C PRO A 146 -24.01 -6.20 -2.04
N PHE A 147 -22.98 -5.52 -1.52
CA PHE A 147 -23.11 -4.51 -0.49
C PHE A 147 -22.88 -3.12 -1.08
N HIS A 148 -23.84 -2.22 -0.84
CA HIS A 148 -23.80 -0.85 -1.32
C HIS A 148 -23.68 0.13 -0.15
N LEU A 149 -22.82 1.13 -0.32
CA LEU A 149 -22.67 2.25 0.61
C LEU A 149 -23.38 3.48 0.03
N ASP A 150 -24.19 4.16 0.81
CA ASP A 150 -24.87 5.38 0.37
C ASP A 150 -24.01 6.62 0.57
N LEU A 151 -23.50 7.20 -0.53
CA LEU A 151 -22.68 8.40 -0.50
C LEU A 151 -23.45 9.66 -0.09
N ALA A 152 -24.73 9.73 -0.33
CA ALA A 152 -25.54 10.85 0.13
C ALA A 152 -25.61 10.90 1.67
N SER A 153 -25.65 9.74 2.31
CA SER A 153 -25.56 9.63 3.77
C SER A 153 -24.16 9.95 4.29
N VAL A 154 -23.10 9.62 3.54
CA VAL A 154 -21.73 10.05 3.90
C VAL A 154 -21.59 11.58 3.86
N ALA A 155 -22.17 12.22 2.82
CA ALA A 155 -22.13 13.68 2.71
C ALA A 155 -22.87 14.39 3.85
N ARG A 156 -23.90 13.75 4.44
CA ARG A 156 -24.69 14.30 5.55
C ARG A 156 -24.18 13.94 6.94
N GLY A 157 -23.40 12.85 7.08
CA GLY A 157 -23.15 12.26 8.38
C GLY A 157 -21.71 11.80 8.63
N HIS A 158 -20.77 12.11 7.79
CA HIS A 158 -19.36 11.76 7.86
C HIS A 158 -19.08 10.25 7.94
N MET A 159 -17.87 9.84 7.57
CA MET A 159 -17.42 8.46 7.60
C MET A 159 -16.02 8.35 8.19
N PHE A 160 -15.80 7.36 9.04
CA PHE A 160 -14.49 7.00 9.56
C PHE A 160 -14.01 5.71 8.92
N VAL A 161 -12.82 5.73 8.34
CA VAL A 161 -12.17 4.57 7.73
C VAL A 161 -10.89 4.28 8.49
N THR A 162 -10.80 3.10 9.09
CA THR A 162 -9.65 2.76 9.90
C THR A 162 -9.21 1.32 9.73
N GLY A 163 -7.97 1.05 10.12
CA GLY A 163 -7.34 -0.24 10.10
C GLY A 163 -6.34 -0.40 8.97
N MET A 164 -5.58 -1.45 9.05
CA MET A 164 -4.53 -1.74 8.09
C MET A 164 -5.15 -2.31 6.80
N THR A 165 -5.38 -1.47 5.81
CA THR A 165 -5.72 -1.92 4.44
C THR A 165 -4.57 -2.71 3.79
N ARG A 166 -3.39 -2.69 4.39
CA ARG A 166 -2.13 -3.28 3.93
C ARG A 166 -1.72 -4.55 4.69
N SER A 167 -2.58 -5.13 5.52
CA SER A 167 -2.22 -6.29 6.33
C SER A 167 -2.61 -7.59 5.63
N GLY A 168 -1.59 -8.43 5.36
CA GLY A 168 -1.75 -9.83 4.96
C GLY A 168 -1.54 -10.14 3.49
N LYS A 169 -1.10 -9.20 2.70
CA LYS A 169 -0.64 -9.42 1.33
C LYS A 169 0.83 -9.73 1.39
N SER A 170 1.20 -11.01 1.22
CA SER A 170 2.58 -11.40 1.43
C SER A 170 3.00 -12.49 0.46
N VAL A 171 4.27 -12.47 0.13
CA VAL A 171 4.95 -13.50 -0.64
C VAL A 171 5.68 -14.45 0.31
N THR A 172 6.06 -15.63 -0.17
CA THR A 172 6.80 -16.62 0.61
C THR A 172 8.26 -16.20 0.81
N GLU A 173 8.91 -16.77 1.80
CA GLU A 173 10.28 -16.45 2.23
C GLU A 173 11.35 -16.63 1.16
N ASP A 174 11.11 -17.54 0.22
CA ASP A 174 11.97 -17.90 -0.91
C ASP A 174 11.77 -17.01 -2.15
N THR A 175 10.80 -16.10 -2.12
CA THR A 175 10.52 -15.18 -3.25
C THR A 175 11.74 -14.31 -3.56
N ILE A 176 12.21 -14.38 -4.81
CA ILE A 176 13.32 -13.56 -5.29
C ILE A 176 12.82 -12.13 -5.52
N VAL A 177 13.48 -11.17 -4.89
CA VAL A 177 13.25 -9.73 -5.08
C VAL A 177 14.50 -9.08 -5.65
N LEU A 178 14.30 -8.06 -6.49
CA LEU A 178 15.35 -7.21 -7.02
C LEU A 178 15.21 -5.81 -6.42
N LEU A 179 16.21 -5.39 -5.68
CA LEU A 179 16.25 -4.12 -4.98
C LEU A 179 17.52 -3.35 -5.32
N PHE A 180 17.47 -2.03 -5.24
CA PHE A 180 18.59 -1.15 -5.46
C PHE A 180 18.74 -0.16 -4.30
N ASN A 181 19.94 0.01 -3.79
CA ASN A 181 20.25 1.05 -2.81
C ASN A 181 20.88 2.25 -3.50
N ARG A 182 20.13 3.34 -3.61
CA ARG A 182 20.54 4.55 -4.33
C ARG A 182 21.72 5.28 -3.68
N GLU A 183 21.82 5.24 -2.35
CA GLU A 183 22.88 5.93 -1.62
C GLU A 183 24.20 5.17 -1.74
N LYS A 184 24.14 3.84 -1.65
CA LYS A 184 25.33 2.96 -1.68
C LYS A 184 25.65 2.45 -3.08
N GLY A 185 24.77 2.67 -4.08
CA GLY A 185 24.93 2.13 -5.42
C GLY A 185 24.88 0.59 -5.49
N LYS A 186 24.26 -0.05 -4.49
CA LYS A 186 24.23 -1.51 -4.34
C LYS A 186 22.91 -2.11 -4.79
N TYR A 187 22.98 -3.28 -5.42
CA TYR A 187 21.81 -4.10 -5.75
C TYR A 187 21.69 -5.27 -4.78
N PHE A 188 20.46 -5.71 -4.57
CA PHE A 188 20.15 -6.96 -3.93
C PHE A 188 19.27 -7.78 -4.89
N LEU A 189 19.70 -8.98 -5.24
CA LEU A 189 18.90 -9.97 -5.95
C LEU A 189 18.95 -11.29 -5.17
N GLY A 190 17.83 -11.70 -4.61
CA GLY A 190 17.80 -12.91 -3.78
C GLY A 190 16.49 -13.07 -3.02
N PRO A 191 16.37 -14.15 -2.23
CA PRO A 191 15.18 -14.40 -1.42
C PRO A 191 14.89 -13.25 -0.46
N ILE A 192 13.62 -12.84 -0.40
CA ILE A 192 13.17 -11.70 0.40
C ILE A 192 13.51 -11.85 1.89
N ARG A 193 13.52 -13.09 2.43
CA ARG A 193 13.94 -13.37 3.81
C ARG A 193 15.37 -12.90 4.09
N LYS A 194 16.30 -13.09 3.14
CA LYS A 194 17.70 -12.69 3.30
C LYS A 194 17.87 -11.17 3.33
N PHE A 195 16.92 -10.44 2.75
CA PHE A 195 16.88 -8.98 2.81
C PHE A 195 16.25 -8.46 4.11
N VAL A 196 15.16 -9.05 4.57
CA VAL A 196 14.36 -8.52 5.69
C VAL A 196 14.87 -9.01 7.05
N ASP A 197 15.20 -10.30 7.18
CA ASP A 197 15.51 -10.93 8.47
C ASP A 197 16.73 -10.35 9.21
N PRO A 198 17.81 -9.90 8.55
CA PRO A 198 18.94 -9.30 9.23
C PRO A 198 18.60 -8.07 10.09
N TYR A 199 17.51 -7.39 9.78
CA TYR A 199 17.04 -6.19 10.49
C TYR A 199 16.00 -6.49 11.57
N LEU A 200 15.63 -7.76 11.77
CA LEU A 200 14.62 -8.16 12.72
C LEU A 200 15.18 -9.03 13.84
N PRO A 201 14.67 -8.90 15.08
CA PRO A 201 15.04 -9.82 16.15
C PRO A 201 14.74 -11.28 15.76
N ARG A 202 15.70 -12.18 16.00
CA ARG A 202 15.58 -13.61 15.59
C ARG A 202 14.31 -14.30 16.08
N ARG A 203 13.78 -13.94 17.26
CA ARG A 203 12.57 -14.52 17.87
C ARG A 203 11.28 -13.74 17.58
N ALA A 204 11.35 -12.66 16.82
CA ALA A 204 10.14 -11.87 16.53
C ALA A 204 9.21 -12.64 15.59
N ARG A 205 8.03 -13.00 16.06
CA ARG A 205 6.97 -13.63 15.24
C ARG A 205 6.40 -12.68 14.20
N ARG A 206 6.53 -11.37 14.44
CA ARG A 206 6.18 -10.29 13.51
C ARG A 206 7.21 -9.18 13.64
N GLY A 207 7.62 -8.61 12.51
CA GLY A 207 8.53 -7.48 12.48
C GLY A 207 8.21 -6.54 11.34
N ILE A 208 8.37 -5.26 11.61
CA ILE A 208 8.29 -4.19 10.62
C ILE A 208 9.59 -3.41 10.72
N VAL A 209 10.28 -3.27 9.60
CA VAL A 209 11.47 -2.45 9.47
C VAL A 209 11.07 -1.16 8.77
N ASP A 210 11.25 -0.02 9.41
CA ASP A 210 11.13 1.29 8.75
C ASP A 210 12.38 1.53 7.91
N MET A 211 12.23 1.58 6.60
CA MET A 211 13.32 1.73 5.63
C MET A 211 13.41 3.12 5.01
N ARG A 212 12.58 4.05 5.48
CA ARG A 212 12.60 5.44 5.00
C ARG A 212 13.97 6.09 5.28
N GLY A 213 14.55 6.71 4.27
CA GLY A 213 15.88 7.31 4.37
C GLY A 213 17.06 6.34 4.27
N TRP A 214 16.83 5.03 4.01
CA TRP A 214 17.90 4.05 3.82
C TRP A 214 18.34 3.90 2.36
N GLY A 215 17.67 4.60 1.45
CA GLY A 215 17.99 4.62 0.02
C GLY A 215 17.61 3.36 -0.76
N TRP A 216 16.89 2.38 -0.17
CA TRP A 216 16.44 1.18 -0.86
C TRP A 216 15.23 1.44 -1.75
N GLU A 217 15.28 0.91 -2.97
CA GLU A 217 14.24 0.97 -3.99
C GLU A 217 13.94 -0.42 -4.55
N THR A 218 12.74 -0.61 -5.07
CA THR A 218 12.33 -1.82 -5.80
C THR A 218 11.74 -1.45 -7.16
N LEU A 219 11.78 -2.39 -8.10
CA LEU A 219 11.16 -2.21 -9.40
C LEU A 219 9.64 -2.37 -9.27
N THR A 220 8.91 -1.42 -9.82
CA THR A 220 7.44 -1.34 -9.80
C THR A 220 6.90 -1.15 -11.20
N LEU A 221 5.61 -1.47 -11.40
CA LEU A 221 4.91 -1.20 -12.65
C LEU A 221 4.26 0.19 -12.58
N GLY A 222 4.74 1.11 -13.39
CA GLY A 222 4.23 2.46 -13.52
C GLY A 222 3.14 2.63 -14.59
N PRO A 223 2.75 3.88 -14.86
CA PRO A 223 1.79 4.21 -15.91
C PRO A 223 2.24 3.71 -17.29
N GLY A 224 1.27 3.24 -18.10
CA GLY A 224 1.56 2.72 -19.44
C GLY A 224 2.29 1.37 -19.46
N MET A 225 2.26 0.63 -18.35
CA MET A 225 2.98 -0.64 -18.17
C MET A 225 4.51 -0.47 -18.27
N ARG A 226 5.04 0.65 -17.84
CA ARG A 226 6.48 0.90 -17.84
C ARG A 226 7.08 0.54 -16.48
N PRO A 227 8.11 -0.31 -16.40
CA PRO A 227 8.82 -0.56 -15.15
C PRO A 227 9.55 0.69 -14.64
N GLU A 228 9.51 0.97 -13.33
CA GLU A 228 10.16 2.12 -12.70
C GLU A 228 10.64 1.79 -11.29
N TRP A 229 11.75 2.39 -10.86
CA TRP A 229 12.27 2.24 -9.51
C TRP A 229 11.54 3.14 -8.51
N ARG A 230 11.19 2.58 -7.35
CA ARG A 230 10.47 3.30 -6.29
C ARG A 230 11.05 3.01 -4.91
N PRO A 231 11.11 4.03 -4.04
CA PRO A 231 11.64 3.86 -2.68
C PRO A 231 10.76 2.92 -1.86
N ILE A 232 11.44 2.08 -1.05
CA ILE A 232 10.81 1.21 -0.07
C ILE A 232 10.71 1.99 1.24
N ALA A 233 9.50 2.15 1.77
CA ALA A 233 9.27 2.78 3.07
C ALA A 233 9.34 1.78 4.21
N GLY A 234 9.07 0.51 3.95
CA GLY A 234 9.11 -0.52 4.97
C GLY A 234 9.22 -1.93 4.39
N ALA A 235 9.80 -2.82 5.19
CA ALA A 235 9.81 -4.25 4.93
C ALA A 235 9.17 -4.98 6.11
N LEU A 236 8.37 -5.99 5.82
CA LEU A 236 7.54 -6.67 6.81
C LEU A 236 7.79 -8.17 6.79
N ARG A 237 7.80 -8.79 7.98
CA ARG A 237 7.72 -10.24 8.18
C ARG A 237 6.63 -10.56 9.18
N HIS A 238 5.81 -11.55 8.92
CA HIS A 238 4.86 -12.07 9.91
C HIS A 238 4.67 -13.57 9.76
N VAL A 239 4.17 -14.20 10.83
CA VAL A 239 3.80 -15.62 10.82
C VAL A 239 2.65 -15.80 9.83
N ASN A 240 2.75 -16.85 9.02
CA ASN A 240 1.70 -17.20 8.07
C ASN A 240 0.55 -17.93 8.78
N ASP A 241 -0.62 -17.34 8.72
CA ASP A 241 -1.89 -17.90 9.18
C ASP A 241 -2.86 -18.19 8.02
N LYS A 242 -2.37 -18.08 6.77
CA LYS A 242 -3.18 -18.11 5.55
C LYS A 242 -2.79 -19.24 4.61
N GLU A 243 -3.71 -19.56 3.70
CA GLU A 243 -3.45 -20.47 2.59
C GLU A 243 -2.42 -19.87 1.64
N ILE A 244 -1.49 -20.70 1.17
CA ILE A 244 -0.52 -20.33 0.13
C ILE A 244 -1.01 -20.87 -1.20
N TYR A 245 -0.90 -20.06 -2.22
CA TYR A 245 -1.18 -20.41 -3.61
C TYR A 245 0.08 -20.31 -4.44
N GLU A 246 0.34 -21.32 -5.24
CA GLU A 246 1.34 -21.29 -6.30
C GLU A 246 0.65 -20.97 -7.62
N ILE A 247 1.17 -19.99 -8.30
CA ILE A 247 0.73 -19.56 -9.63
C ILE A 247 1.87 -19.82 -10.60
N GLU A 248 1.59 -20.55 -11.69
CA GLU A 248 2.54 -20.88 -12.72
C GLU A 248 2.10 -20.30 -14.07
N THR A 249 3.07 -19.73 -14.79
CA THR A 249 2.86 -19.15 -16.12
C THR A 249 3.24 -20.13 -17.24
N ALA A 250 2.87 -19.80 -18.47
CA ALA A 250 3.22 -20.58 -19.65
C ALA A 250 4.74 -20.73 -19.89
N THR A 251 5.54 -19.84 -19.28
CA THR A 251 7.01 -19.92 -19.32
C THR A 251 7.58 -20.83 -18.24
N GLY A 252 6.76 -21.38 -17.32
CA GLY A 252 7.20 -22.13 -16.15
C GLY A 252 7.62 -21.25 -14.96
N ARG A 253 7.43 -19.92 -15.05
CA ARG A 253 7.66 -19.00 -13.93
C ARG A 253 6.65 -19.26 -12.82
N LYS A 254 7.12 -19.39 -11.59
CA LYS A 254 6.30 -19.66 -10.42
C LYS A 254 6.39 -18.53 -9.41
N ILE A 255 5.27 -18.22 -8.79
CA ILE A 255 5.21 -17.32 -7.62
C ILE A 255 4.29 -17.90 -6.57
N ARG A 256 4.72 -17.87 -5.30
CA ARG A 256 3.95 -18.32 -4.14
C ARG A 256 3.52 -17.12 -3.31
N VAL A 257 2.23 -17.01 -3.11
CA VAL A 257 1.61 -15.87 -2.42
C VAL A 257 0.53 -16.33 -1.47
N THR A 258 0.24 -15.51 -0.46
CA THR A 258 -0.92 -15.76 0.41
C THR A 258 -2.22 -15.59 -0.38
N GLU A 259 -3.30 -16.26 0.05
CA GLU A 259 -4.62 -16.21 -0.60
C GLU A 259 -5.17 -14.81 -0.87
N ASP A 260 -4.73 -13.84 -0.10
CA ASP A 260 -5.16 -12.45 -0.18
C ASP A 260 -4.21 -11.55 -0.98
N HIS A 261 -3.05 -12.05 -1.36
CA HIS A 261 -2.09 -11.28 -2.16
C HIS A 261 -2.57 -11.14 -3.60
N SER A 262 -2.70 -9.91 -4.05
CA SER A 262 -3.10 -9.65 -5.43
C SER A 262 -1.87 -9.58 -6.34
N LEU A 263 -1.98 -10.18 -7.50
CA LEU A 263 -1.01 -10.04 -8.59
C LEU A 263 -1.59 -9.07 -9.64
N LEU A 264 -0.73 -8.32 -10.31
CA LEU A 264 -1.14 -7.50 -11.44
C LEU A 264 -1.37 -8.39 -12.65
N VAL A 265 -2.60 -8.39 -13.15
CA VAL A 265 -3.08 -9.24 -14.23
C VAL A 265 -3.68 -8.37 -15.33
N THR A 266 -3.47 -8.75 -16.56
CA THR A 266 -4.21 -8.17 -17.69
C THR A 266 -5.11 -9.23 -18.34
N PRO A 267 -6.45 -9.04 -18.30
CA PRO A 267 -7.39 -9.95 -18.97
C PRO A 267 -7.43 -9.76 -20.49
N ASP A 268 -7.18 -8.54 -20.95
CA ASP A 268 -7.36 -8.09 -22.33
C ASP A 268 -6.09 -7.54 -23.00
N GLY A 269 -4.95 -7.66 -22.31
CA GLY A 269 -3.67 -7.10 -22.76
C GLY A 269 -3.55 -5.58 -22.62
N THR A 270 -4.59 -4.85 -22.19
CA THR A 270 -4.58 -3.37 -22.11
C THR A 270 -4.91 -2.84 -20.71
N SER A 271 -5.86 -3.45 -20.05
CA SER A 271 -6.24 -3.10 -18.68
C SER A 271 -5.38 -3.87 -17.67
N VAL A 272 -4.88 -3.20 -16.66
CA VAL A 272 -4.15 -3.82 -15.55
C VAL A 272 -5.03 -3.82 -14.32
N VAL A 273 -5.30 -5.00 -13.77
CA VAL A 273 -6.15 -5.18 -12.59
C VAL A 273 -5.46 -6.06 -11.54
N PRO A 274 -5.56 -5.73 -10.26
CA PRO A 274 -5.07 -6.60 -9.20
C PRO A 274 -6.07 -7.75 -8.99
N VAL A 275 -5.58 -8.99 -9.00
CA VAL A 275 -6.41 -10.19 -8.89
C VAL A 275 -5.85 -11.11 -7.83
N LYS A 276 -6.70 -11.59 -6.91
CA LYS A 276 -6.34 -12.60 -5.91
C LYS A 276 -6.25 -14.00 -6.52
N PRO A 277 -5.46 -14.94 -5.94
CA PRO A 277 -5.31 -16.29 -6.45
C PRO A 277 -6.63 -17.03 -6.66
N LYS A 278 -7.55 -16.98 -5.72
CA LYS A 278 -8.89 -17.61 -5.84
C LYS A 278 -9.70 -17.06 -7.02
N THR A 279 -9.63 -15.77 -7.26
CA THR A 279 -10.31 -15.14 -8.41
C THR A 279 -9.58 -15.49 -9.70
N LEU A 280 -8.25 -15.53 -9.65
CA LEU A 280 -7.42 -15.91 -10.79
C LEU A 280 -7.74 -17.33 -11.28
N MET A 281 -8.04 -18.28 -10.39
CA MET A 281 -8.50 -19.64 -10.78
C MET A 281 -9.72 -19.61 -11.68
N ALA A 282 -10.68 -18.72 -11.41
CA ALA A 282 -11.96 -18.64 -12.11
C ALA A 282 -11.91 -17.84 -13.43
N MET A 283 -10.83 -17.11 -13.70
CA MET A 283 -10.72 -16.29 -14.90
C MET A 283 -10.38 -17.15 -16.13
N ARG A 284 -11.02 -16.86 -17.28
CA ARG A 284 -10.75 -17.56 -18.56
C ARG A 284 -9.50 -17.05 -19.25
N SER A 285 -9.32 -15.72 -19.32
CA SER A 285 -8.13 -15.09 -19.89
C SER A 285 -7.38 -14.35 -18.79
N LYS A 286 -6.10 -14.64 -18.62
CA LYS A 286 -5.29 -14.15 -17.50
C LYS A 286 -3.81 -14.19 -17.86
N TYR A 287 -3.19 -13.00 -17.92
CA TYR A 287 -1.77 -12.83 -18.16
C TYR A 287 -1.14 -12.08 -17.00
N LEU A 288 -0.06 -12.60 -16.44
CA LEU A 288 0.81 -11.90 -15.51
C LEU A 288 1.76 -11.00 -16.26
N ILE A 289 2.19 -9.93 -15.59
CA ILE A 289 3.01 -8.88 -16.20
C ILE A 289 4.44 -9.05 -15.69
N VAL A 290 5.37 -9.25 -16.63
CA VAL A 290 6.81 -9.40 -16.42
C VAL A 290 7.52 -8.22 -17.07
N PRO A 291 8.54 -7.59 -16.44
CA PRO A 291 9.28 -6.50 -17.10
C PRO A 291 9.99 -6.99 -18.36
N ARG A 292 10.06 -6.15 -19.40
CA ARG A 292 10.87 -6.33 -20.61
C ARG A 292 11.65 -5.06 -20.89
N GLY A 293 12.75 -4.87 -20.19
CA GLY A 293 13.50 -3.65 -20.10
C GLY A 293 13.11 -2.82 -18.88
N ALA A 294 14.10 -2.27 -18.24
CA ALA A 294 13.92 -1.39 -17.10
C ALA A 294 15.01 -0.32 -17.09
N PRO A 295 14.72 0.91 -16.61
CA PRO A 295 15.77 1.88 -16.40
C PRO A 295 16.76 1.31 -15.36
N LEU A 296 18.03 1.19 -15.72
CA LEU A 296 19.04 0.80 -14.75
C LEU A 296 19.58 2.05 -14.05
N PRO A 297 19.45 2.16 -12.70
CA PRO A 297 20.00 3.29 -11.98
C PRO A 297 21.52 3.33 -12.13
N LYS A 298 22.07 4.50 -12.45
CA LYS A 298 23.53 4.71 -12.52
C LYS A 298 24.02 5.03 -11.11
N PRO A 299 24.98 4.26 -10.56
CA PRO A 299 25.60 4.63 -9.30
C PRO A 299 26.49 5.88 -9.46
N LYS A 300 26.72 6.56 -8.34
CA LYS A 300 27.61 7.71 -8.30
C LYS A 300 29.06 7.22 -8.49
N SER A 301 29.70 7.67 -9.57
CA SER A 301 31.15 7.69 -9.81
C SER A 301 31.94 6.37 -9.90
N THR A 302 31.72 5.60 -10.96
CA THR A 302 32.81 4.76 -11.50
C THR A 302 33.06 5.13 -12.95
N SER A 303 34.29 4.98 -13.44
CA SER A 303 34.58 5.17 -14.88
C SER A 303 34.01 3.97 -15.67
N LEU A 304 33.65 4.20 -16.94
CA LEU A 304 33.21 3.13 -17.84
C LEU A 304 34.17 1.93 -17.89
N TYR A 305 35.46 2.20 -17.76
CA TYR A 305 36.51 1.18 -17.73
C TYR A 305 36.51 0.36 -16.44
N MET A 306 36.28 1.02 -15.30
CA MET A 306 36.17 0.32 -14.03
C MET A 306 34.91 -0.56 -13.99
N ASP A 307 33.80 -0.08 -14.56
CA ASP A 307 32.57 -0.85 -14.66
C ASP A 307 32.75 -2.11 -15.49
N ARG A 308 33.49 -2.02 -16.61
CA ARG A 308 33.87 -3.17 -17.43
C ARG A 308 34.70 -4.17 -16.62
N LEU A 309 35.72 -3.70 -15.90
CA LEU A 309 36.58 -4.57 -15.08
C LEU A 309 35.80 -5.24 -13.95
N ILE A 310 34.88 -4.55 -13.32
CA ILE A 310 33.93 -5.11 -12.33
C ILE A 310 33.14 -6.27 -12.95
N GLY A 311 32.57 -6.08 -14.14
CA GLY A 311 31.83 -7.12 -14.85
C GLY A 311 32.67 -8.37 -15.14
N ILE A 312 33.90 -8.18 -15.58
CA ILE A 312 34.87 -9.26 -15.79
C ILE A 312 35.17 -9.99 -14.48
N ALA A 313 35.43 -9.22 -13.41
CA ALA A 313 35.76 -9.76 -12.08
C ALA A 313 34.57 -10.53 -11.47
N LEU A 314 33.36 -10.03 -11.62
CA LEU A 314 32.14 -10.72 -11.23
C LEU A 314 31.91 -12.03 -12.00
N ALA A 315 32.30 -12.05 -13.26
CA ALA A 315 32.13 -13.24 -14.12
C ALA A 315 33.17 -14.33 -13.85
N SER A 316 34.43 -13.95 -13.60
CA SER A 316 35.57 -14.87 -13.64
C SER A 316 36.53 -14.73 -12.46
N GLY A 317 36.22 -13.82 -11.49
CA GLY A 317 37.08 -13.50 -10.36
C GLY A 317 36.78 -14.33 -9.10
N VAL A 318 37.86 -14.65 -8.36
CA VAL A 318 37.79 -15.28 -7.02
C VAL A 318 38.68 -14.48 -6.06
N PRO A 319 38.19 -14.22 -4.82
CA PRO A 319 39.04 -13.58 -3.81
C PRO A 319 40.35 -14.35 -3.61
N TYR A 320 41.47 -13.65 -3.56
CA TYR A 320 42.83 -14.26 -3.38
C TYR A 320 43.40 -13.98 -2.00
N PHE A 321 43.97 -15.01 -1.37
CA PHE A 321 44.43 -14.96 0.04
C PHE A 321 45.47 -13.86 0.36
N GLU A 322 46.29 -13.49 -0.59
CA GLU A 322 47.33 -12.44 -0.43
C GLU A 322 46.80 -11.04 -0.82
N GLY A 323 45.50 -10.85 -0.88
CA GLY A 323 44.88 -9.60 -1.27
C GLY A 323 44.69 -9.44 -2.79
N GLY A 324 43.53 -8.91 -3.21
CA GLY A 324 43.11 -8.75 -4.60
C GLY A 324 42.21 -9.87 -5.11
N ILE A 325 41.97 -9.85 -6.39
CA ILE A 325 41.07 -10.81 -7.08
C ILE A 325 41.89 -11.57 -8.11
N LEU A 326 41.81 -12.88 -8.07
CA LEU A 326 42.29 -13.77 -9.11
C LEU A 326 41.21 -13.94 -10.19
N ILE A 327 41.45 -13.39 -11.35
CA ILE A 327 40.54 -13.47 -12.50
C ILE A 327 41.04 -14.60 -13.41
N MET A 328 40.28 -15.67 -13.49
CA MET A 328 40.55 -16.82 -14.37
C MET A 328 39.73 -16.69 -15.64
N ASP A 329 40.32 -16.27 -16.73
CA ASP A 329 39.66 -15.97 -17.98
C ASP A 329 40.40 -16.62 -19.16
N PRO A 330 39.66 -17.16 -20.17
CA PRO A 330 40.23 -17.72 -21.38
C PRO A 330 41.00 -16.67 -22.20
N SER A 331 40.74 -15.38 -21.99
CA SER A 331 41.42 -14.27 -22.66
C SER A 331 42.17 -13.35 -21.69
N PRO A 332 43.32 -13.77 -21.09
CA PRO A 332 44.04 -12.96 -20.09
C PRO A 332 44.57 -11.63 -20.65
N ALA A 333 44.79 -11.55 -21.97
CA ALA A 333 45.21 -10.31 -22.62
C ALA A 333 44.12 -9.24 -22.54
N ASP A 334 42.85 -9.62 -22.76
CA ASP A 334 41.69 -8.71 -22.65
C ASP A 334 41.47 -8.23 -21.19
N VAL A 335 41.68 -9.10 -20.22
CA VAL A 335 41.64 -8.73 -18.79
C VAL A 335 42.73 -7.73 -18.43
N ARG A 336 43.92 -7.89 -18.97
CA ARG A 336 45.03 -6.92 -18.76
C ARG A 336 44.71 -5.55 -19.35
N VAL A 337 44.16 -5.54 -20.56
CA VAL A 337 43.72 -4.28 -21.18
C VAL A 337 42.68 -3.60 -20.30
N ALA A 338 41.68 -4.34 -19.82
CA ALA A 338 40.66 -3.79 -18.93
C ALA A 338 41.22 -3.25 -17.62
N CYS A 339 42.25 -3.93 -17.03
CA CYS A 339 42.93 -3.43 -15.84
C CYS A 339 43.66 -2.12 -16.12
N MET A 340 44.41 -2.04 -17.23
CA MET A 340 45.14 -0.82 -17.61
C MET A 340 44.17 0.35 -17.88
N GLU A 341 43.10 0.12 -18.61
CA GLU A 341 42.05 1.14 -18.87
C GLU A 341 41.38 1.63 -17.59
N ALA A 342 41.19 0.72 -16.61
CA ALA A 342 40.59 1.04 -15.30
C ALA A 342 41.61 1.64 -14.30
N GLY A 343 42.92 1.69 -14.63
CA GLY A 343 43.97 2.16 -13.72
C GLY A 343 44.21 1.23 -12.54
N VAL A 344 43.94 -0.08 -12.69
CA VAL A 344 44.10 -1.11 -11.65
C VAL A 344 45.39 -1.87 -11.87
N ASP A 345 46.19 -1.99 -10.78
CA ASP A 345 47.40 -2.81 -10.79
C ASP A 345 47.05 -4.29 -10.96
N CYS A 346 47.70 -4.95 -11.93
CA CYS A 346 47.43 -6.35 -12.23
C CYS A 346 48.70 -7.13 -12.56
N GLU A 347 48.79 -8.35 -12.06
CA GLU A 347 49.91 -9.27 -12.19
C GLU A 347 49.48 -10.58 -12.85
N SER A 348 50.23 -11.11 -13.78
CA SER A 348 49.99 -12.41 -14.38
C SER A 348 50.36 -13.55 -13.46
N MET A 349 49.40 -14.41 -13.19
CA MET A 349 49.54 -15.60 -12.35
C MET A 349 49.45 -16.86 -13.21
N GLY A 350 50.45 -17.07 -14.05
CA GLY A 350 50.47 -18.17 -15.01
C GLY A 350 49.81 -17.83 -16.36
N ARG A 351 49.39 -18.88 -17.13
CA ARG A 351 48.94 -18.69 -18.52
C ARG A 351 47.48 -18.21 -18.67
N ALA A 352 46.63 -18.39 -17.65
CA ALA A 352 45.22 -18.15 -17.76
C ALA A 352 44.65 -17.34 -16.60
N ALA A 353 45.49 -16.80 -15.69
CA ALA A 353 45.02 -16.08 -14.52
C ALA A 353 45.74 -14.73 -14.37
N ILE A 354 44.98 -13.72 -13.95
CA ILE A 354 45.40 -12.37 -13.66
C ILE A 354 44.97 -12.03 -12.24
N ARG A 355 45.91 -11.55 -11.43
CA ARG A 355 45.65 -10.99 -10.11
C ARG A 355 45.44 -9.50 -10.23
N ALA A 356 44.30 -8.99 -9.91
CA ALA A 356 43.96 -7.56 -9.88
C ALA A 356 43.87 -7.09 -8.42
N ARG A 357 44.54 -5.98 -8.08
CA ARG A 357 44.57 -5.40 -6.74
C ARG A 357 43.72 -4.16 -6.68
N SER A 358 42.49 -4.29 -6.16
CA SER A 358 41.58 -3.16 -5.93
C SER A 358 40.57 -3.53 -4.86
N GLU A 359 40.46 -2.68 -3.85
CA GLU A 359 39.42 -2.84 -2.79
C GLU A 359 38.01 -2.83 -3.41
N LEU A 360 37.77 -1.96 -4.36
CA LEU A 360 36.49 -1.87 -5.06
C LEU A 360 36.12 -3.16 -5.78
N LEU A 361 37.09 -3.81 -6.44
CA LEU A 361 36.89 -5.11 -7.07
C LEU A 361 36.68 -6.23 -6.04
N MET A 362 37.41 -6.18 -4.93
CA MET A 362 37.24 -7.13 -3.84
C MET A 362 35.84 -7.06 -3.26
N ASP A 363 35.35 -5.86 -2.98
CA ASP A 363 34.00 -5.64 -2.48
C ASP A 363 32.95 -6.09 -3.52
N ALA A 364 33.12 -5.70 -4.79
CA ALA A 364 32.20 -6.08 -5.86
C ALA A 364 32.12 -7.60 -6.03
N VAL A 365 33.25 -8.30 -6.02
CA VAL A 365 33.28 -9.77 -6.21
C VAL A 365 32.79 -10.48 -4.95
N ALA A 366 33.20 -10.03 -3.76
CA ALA A 366 32.77 -10.63 -2.50
C ALA A 366 31.25 -10.51 -2.32
N GLU A 367 30.66 -9.36 -2.65
CA GLU A 367 29.22 -9.15 -2.58
C GLU A 367 28.46 -9.78 -3.76
N GLY A 368 29.05 -9.79 -4.96
CA GLY A 368 28.43 -10.25 -6.19
C GLY A 368 28.32 -11.77 -6.31
N LEU A 369 29.40 -12.49 -6.00
CA LEU A 369 29.42 -13.95 -6.09
C LEU A 369 28.40 -14.62 -5.17
N ALA A 370 28.17 -14.06 -4.00
CA ALA A 370 27.23 -14.62 -3.03
C ALA A 370 25.76 -14.46 -3.45
N SER A 371 25.42 -13.42 -4.21
CA SER A 371 24.03 -13.10 -4.54
C SER A 371 23.57 -13.59 -5.90
N ILE A 372 24.36 -13.41 -6.95
CA ILE A 372 23.94 -13.78 -8.30
C ILE A 372 24.01 -15.30 -8.54
N LEU A 373 24.98 -15.99 -7.92
CA LEU A 373 25.24 -17.37 -8.23
C LEU A 373 24.64 -18.38 -7.23
N ASN A 374 24.05 -17.92 -6.12
CA ASN A 374 23.57 -18.79 -5.05
C ASN A 374 24.55 -19.95 -4.73
N LEU A 375 25.86 -19.64 -4.83
CA LEU A 375 26.89 -20.61 -4.53
C LEU A 375 26.76 -21.01 -3.07
N PRO A 376 26.81 -22.31 -2.74
CA PRO A 376 26.95 -22.75 -1.36
C PRO A 376 28.36 -22.42 -0.88
N MET A 377 28.64 -21.15 -0.66
CA MET A 377 29.88 -20.73 0.00
C MET A 377 29.67 -20.89 1.49
N SER A 378 30.57 -21.57 2.12
CA SER A 378 30.64 -21.86 3.55
C SER A 378 30.77 -20.64 4.48
N HIS A 379 30.51 -19.43 3.99
CA HIS A 379 30.58 -18.19 4.76
C HIS A 379 29.21 -17.60 5.02
N GLN A 380 28.75 -17.74 6.25
CA GLN A 380 27.48 -17.30 6.81
C GLN A 380 27.27 -15.78 6.87
N HIS A 381 28.08 -14.96 6.20
CA HIS A 381 28.06 -13.50 6.33
C HIS A 381 27.63 -12.70 5.08
N PHE A 382 27.32 -13.36 3.97
CA PHE A 382 26.92 -12.65 2.77
C PHE A 382 25.41 -12.40 2.73
N THR A 383 25.05 -11.12 2.73
CA THR A 383 23.68 -10.61 2.76
C THR A 383 22.94 -10.68 1.43
N GLY A 384 23.50 -11.26 0.40
CA GLY A 384 22.88 -11.30 -0.94
C GLY A 384 22.86 -9.95 -1.66
N SER A 385 23.62 -8.95 -1.20
CA SER A 385 23.80 -7.68 -1.89
C SER A 385 25.02 -7.71 -2.78
N PHE A 386 24.93 -7.16 -3.97
CA PHE A 386 26.04 -7.03 -4.92
C PHE A 386 26.14 -5.59 -5.43
N LEU A 387 27.36 -5.18 -5.73
CA LEU A 387 27.63 -3.91 -6.39
C LEU A 387 27.40 -4.10 -7.90
N TYR A 388 26.36 -3.46 -8.41
CA TYR A 388 26.08 -3.23 -9.82
C TYR A 388 25.35 -4.33 -10.62
N PRO A 389 24.36 -3.93 -11.44
CA PRO A 389 24.46 -3.96 -12.86
C PRO A 389 24.60 -2.55 -13.46
N LEU A 390 25.78 -2.00 -13.47
CA LEU A 390 26.12 -0.98 -14.46
C LEU A 390 25.98 -1.61 -15.85
N PRO A 391 25.50 -0.88 -16.85
CA PRO A 391 25.33 -1.42 -18.19
C PRO A 391 26.58 -2.16 -18.68
N SER A 392 27.77 -1.58 -18.49
CA SER A 392 29.03 -2.18 -18.92
C SER A 392 29.42 -3.41 -18.10
N ALA A 393 29.20 -3.39 -16.77
CA ALA A 393 29.48 -4.54 -15.90
C ALA A 393 28.52 -5.70 -16.19
N LEU A 394 27.23 -5.41 -16.37
CA LEU A 394 26.22 -6.41 -16.73
C LEU A 394 26.51 -7.01 -18.10
N LYS A 395 26.93 -6.20 -19.09
CA LYS A 395 27.35 -6.68 -20.38
C LYS A 395 28.50 -7.69 -20.29
N GLU A 396 29.59 -7.34 -19.62
CA GLU A 396 30.75 -8.23 -19.49
C GLU A 396 30.37 -9.51 -18.72
N TYR A 397 29.53 -9.38 -17.68
CA TYR A 397 29.04 -10.52 -16.94
C TYR A 397 28.20 -11.46 -17.84
N LEU A 398 27.24 -10.94 -18.60
CA LEU A 398 26.40 -11.71 -19.53
C LEU A 398 27.26 -12.33 -20.64
N TYR A 399 28.21 -11.58 -21.20
CA TYR A 399 29.13 -12.06 -22.23
C TYR A 399 29.95 -13.28 -21.75
N ARG A 400 30.51 -13.21 -20.54
CA ARG A 400 31.40 -14.26 -20.02
C ARG A 400 30.68 -15.42 -19.34
N ARG A 401 29.55 -15.16 -18.72
CA ARG A 401 28.84 -16.17 -17.93
C ARG A 401 27.61 -16.75 -18.62
N LEU A 402 26.96 -16.01 -19.48
CA LEU A 402 25.75 -16.46 -20.14
C LEU A 402 26.01 -16.95 -21.57
N LEU A 403 26.75 -16.13 -22.37
CA LEU A 403 26.99 -16.42 -23.78
C LEU A 403 27.62 -17.81 -24.03
N PRO A 404 28.59 -18.31 -23.24
CA PRO A 404 29.16 -19.64 -23.43
C PRO A 404 28.15 -20.78 -23.26
N TYR A 405 27.10 -20.56 -22.48
CA TYR A 405 26.06 -21.55 -22.25
C TYR A 405 24.86 -21.41 -23.20
N MET A 406 24.85 -20.36 -24.01
CA MET A 406 23.87 -20.19 -25.07
C MET A 406 24.26 -21.04 -26.30
N ASN A 407 23.52 -22.12 -26.51
CA ASN A 407 23.68 -22.85 -27.77
C ASN A 407 22.93 -22.13 -28.91
N GLY A 408 23.25 -22.42 -30.17
CA GLY A 408 22.67 -21.75 -31.33
C GLY A 408 21.12 -21.75 -31.43
N LYS A 409 20.42 -22.42 -30.51
CA LYS A 409 18.96 -22.53 -30.41
C LYS A 409 18.34 -21.67 -29.30
N SER A 410 19.05 -20.68 -28.79
CA SER A 410 18.57 -19.79 -27.73
C SER A 410 18.28 -20.51 -26.40
N LEU A 411 18.98 -21.57 -26.10
CA LEU A 411 18.90 -22.30 -24.84
C LEU A 411 20.10 -21.96 -23.97
N VAL A 412 19.84 -21.61 -22.71
CA VAL A 412 20.86 -21.35 -21.68
C VAL A 412 20.78 -22.47 -20.66
N MET A 413 21.87 -23.22 -20.47
CA MET A 413 21.95 -24.35 -19.54
C MET A 413 22.33 -23.85 -18.14
N MET A 414 21.57 -24.25 -17.11
CA MET A 414 21.80 -23.91 -15.71
C MET A 414 21.40 -25.04 -14.77
N GLU A 415 21.98 -25.07 -13.57
CA GLU A 415 21.89 -26.24 -12.67
C GLU A 415 20.89 -26.11 -11.51
N SER A 416 20.23 -24.95 -11.31
CA SER A 416 19.26 -24.77 -10.21
C SER A 416 18.12 -23.83 -10.58
N GLU A 417 16.93 -24.08 -10.02
CA GLU A 417 15.73 -23.25 -10.23
C GLU A 417 15.96 -21.78 -9.84
N ASP A 418 16.62 -21.51 -8.71
CA ASP A 418 16.91 -20.13 -8.26
C ASP A 418 17.82 -19.38 -9.22
N ARG A 419 18.81 -20.07 -9.82
CA ARG A 419 19.70 -19.49 -10.83
C ARG A 419 18.96 -19.22 -12.13
N ILE A 420 18.09 -20.13 -12.55
CA ILE A 420 17.26 -20.01 -13.73
C ILE A 420 16.33 -18.78 -13.58
N LEU A 421 15.65 -18.66 -12.44
CA LEU A 421 14.78 -17.54 -12.15
C LEU A 421 15.54 -16.21 -12.06
N SER A 422 16.66 -16.18 -11.35
CA SER A 422 17.51 -14.96 -11.23
C SER A 422 18.05 -14.52 -12.59
N ALA A 423 18.50 -15.45 -13.43
CA ALA A 423 18.95 -15.16 -14.79
C ALA A 423 17.80 -14.64 -15.66
N SER A 424 16.61 -15.24 -15.56
CA SER A 424 15.41 -14.75 -16.27
C SER A 424 15.06 -13.31 -15.87
N ILE A 425 15.16 -12.96 -14.57
CA ILE A 425 14.93 -11.59 -14.11
C ILE A 425 15.96 -10.62 -14.69
N LEU A 426 17.26 -10.96 -14.65
CA LEU A 426 18.32 -10.11 -15.20
C LEU A 426 18.18 -9.92 -16.71
N LEU A 427 17.86 -10.99 -17.43
CA LEU A 427 17.64 -10.94 -18.87
C LEU A 427 16.42 -10.08 -19.24
N SER A 428 15.37 -10.17 -18.45
CA SER A 428 14.18 -9.34 -18.66
C SER A 428 14.46 -7.85 -18.48
N LEU A 429 15.40 -7.46 -17.62
CA LEU A 429 15.81 -6.06 -17.43
C LEU A 429 16.49 -5.47 -18.68
N VAL A 430 17.17 -6.29 -19.47
CA VAL A 430 17.82 -5.89 -20.74
C VAL A 430 16.95 -6.16 -21.97
N GLY A 431 15.70 -6.51 -21.79
CA GLY A 431 14.72 -6.66 -22.88
C GLY A 431 14.67 -8.04 -23.53
N VAL A 432 15.28 -9.06 -22.94
CA VAL A 432 15.23 -10.44 -23.43
C VAL A 432 14.01 -11.17 -22.91
N THR A 433 13.21 -11.74 -23.79
CA THR A 433 12.02 -12.50 -23.43
C THR A 433 12.37 -13.97 -23.17
N THR A 434 11.93 -14.49 -22.01
CA THR A 434 11.98 -15.91 -21.69
C THR A 434 10.74 -16.61 -22.25
N LEU A 435 10.94 -17.69 -23.01
CA LEU A 435 9.85 -18.51 -23.55
C LEU A 435 9.52 -19.70 -22.64
N GLU A 436 10.55 -20.29 -22.03
CA GLU A 436 10.39 -21.46 -21.17
C GLU A 436 11.51 -21.54 -20.13
N MET A 437 11.14 -21.82 -18.90
CA MET A 437 12.04 -22.20 -17.80
C MET A 437 11.85 -23.69 -17.53
N CYS A 438 12.90 -24.46 -17.68
CA CYS A 438 12.91 -25.89 -17.45
C CYS A 438 13.95 -26.26 -16.38
N GLU A 439 13.93 -27.49 -15.88
CA GLU A 439 14.83 -27.96 -14.80
C GLU A 439 16.31 -27.75 -15.07
N ARG A 440 16.71 -27.61 -16.35
CA ARG A 440 18.11 -27.50 -16.75
C ARG A 440 18.45 -26.20 -17.48
N GLY A 441 17.56 -25.20 -17.53
CA GLY A 441 17.89 -23.94 -18.16
C GLY A 441 16.73 -23.09 -18.62
N LEU A 442 17.06 -22.08 -19.41
CA LEU A 442 16.16 -21.10 -20.00
C LEU A 442 16.13 -21.23 -21.52
N LYS A 443 14.93 -21.22 -22.07
CA LYS A 443 14.72 -21.03 -23.50
C LYS A 443 14.30 -19.58 -23.76
N LEU A 444 15.07 -18.89 -24.58
CA LEU A 444 14.88 -17.48 -24.88
C LEU A 444 14.18 -17.30 -26.23
N ASP A 445 13.49 -16.20 -26.43
CA ASP A 445 12.98 -15.80 -27.71
C ASP A 445 14.14 -15.64 -28.71
N PRO A 446 14.14 -16.34 -29.86
CA PRO A 446 15.26 -16.36 -30.81
C PRO A 446 15.64 -14.96 -31.32
N ALA A 447 14.67 -14.05 -31.52
CA ALA A 447 14.92 -12.72 -32.03
C ALA A 447 15.64 -11.87 -30.97
N THR A 448 15.15 -11.83 -29.74
CA THR A 448 15.80 -11.09 -28.65
C THR A 448 17.12 -11.72 -28.23
N ALA A 449 17.25 -13.03 -28.29
CA ALA A 449 18.51 -13.73 -28.02
C ALA A 449 19.59 -13.43 -29.08
N ALA A 450 19.23 -13.37 -30.36
CA ALA A 450 20.14 -12.98 -31.46
C ALA A 450 20.60 -11.52 -31.26
N MET A 451 19.67 -10.61 -31.00
CA MET A 451 20.00 -9.20 -30.73
C MET A 451 20.91 -9.04 -29.50
N LEU A 452 20.67 -9.83 -28.43
CA LEU A 452 21.56 -9.83 -27.27
C LEU A 452 22.96 -10.29 -27.65
N ARG A 453 23.09 -11.40 -28.41
CA ARG A 453 24.39 -11.93 -28.85
C ARG A 453 25.14 -10.91 -29.68
N ASP A 454 24.50 -10.32 -30.71
CA ASP A 454 25.13 -9.33 -31.59
C ASP A 454 25.64 -8.13 -30.77
N LYS A 455 24.85 -7.66 -29.78
CA LYS A 455 25.25 -6.53 -28.91
C LYS A 455 26.33 -6.90 -27.90
N LEU A 456 26.37 -8.13 -27.42
CA LEU A 456 27.42 -8.60 -26.52
C LEU A 456 28.75 -8.74 -27.23
N GLU A 457 28.75 -9.12 -28.52
CA GLU A 457 29.93 -9.28 -29.35
C GLU A 457 30.55 -7.93 -29.81
N MET A 458 29.78 -6.83 -29.82
CA MET A 458 30.28 -5.50 -30.19
C MET A 458 31.03 -4.81 -29.03
N PRO A 459 32.29 -4.38 -29.20
CA PRO A 459 33.10 -3.86 -28.07
C PRO A 459 32.60 -2.57 -27.44
N HIS A 460 31.87 -1.72 -28.13
CA HIS A 460 31.59 -0.35 -27.72
C HIS A 460 30.11 0.08 -27.69
N MET A 461 29.20 -0.77 -28.11
CA MET A 461 27.77 -0.40 -28.11
C MET A 461 26.97 -1.34 -27.22
N PHE A 462 26.61 -0.86 -26.04
CA PHE A 462 25.63 -1.55 -25.23
C PHE A 462 24.30 -0.83 -25.28
N VAL A 463 23.29 -1.55 -25.80
CA VAL A 463 21.87 -1.25 -25.72
C VAL A 463 21.51 0.23 -25.88
N GLU A 464 20.82 0.57 -26.93
CA GLU A 464 20.26 1.90 -27.10
C GLU A 464 19.42 2.28 -25.89
N GLU A 465 19.82 3.34 -25.22
CA GLU A 465 19.06 3.99 -24.17
C GLU A 465 17.87 4.71 -24.82
N MET A 466 16.75 4.03 -24.99
CA MET A 466 15.49 4.70 -25.31
C MET A 466 14.85 5.13 -24.02
N ASP A 467 14.71 6.45 -23.80
CA ASP A 467 14.12 7.05 -22.60
C ASP A 467 14.76 6.59 -21.27
N GLY A 468 16.08 6.36 -21.23
CA GLY A 468 16.81 5.95 -20.01
C GLY A 468 16.61 4.50 -19.59
N ALA A 469 16.05 3.64 -20.45
CA ALA A 469 15.89 2.22 -20.16
C ALA A 469 16.64 1.35 -21.19
N LEU A 470 17.27 0.29 -20.69
CA LEU A 470 17.88 -0.72 -21.55
C LEU A 470 16.78 -1.56 -22.21
N THR A 471 16.75 -1.61 -23.52
CA THR A 471 15.79 -2.44 -24.27
C THR A 471 16.43 -3.02 -25.52
N LEU A 472 16.06 -4.25 -25.85
CA LEU A 472 16.33 -4.89 -27.12
C LEU A 472 15.05 -4.85 -27.95
N GLY A 473 14.94 -3.90 -28.89
CA GLY A 473 13.83 -3.79 -29.82
C GLY A 473 12.88 -2.61 -29.57
N ASP A 474 11.95 -2.40 -30.51
CA ASP A 474 10.99 -1.29 -30.48
C ASP A 474 9.88 -1.55 -29.43
N PRO A 475 9.78 -0.73 -28.39
CA PRO A 475 8.75 -0.88 -27.36
C PRO A 475 7.33 -0.58 -27.85
N ARG A 476 7.15 -0.17 -29.11
CA ARG A 476 5.84 0.15 -29.69
C ARG A 476 5.14 -1.06 -30.32
N ARG A 477 5.87 -2.17 -30.52
CA ARG A 477 5.32 -3.38 -31.15
C ARG A 477 4.70 -4.33 -30.12
N GLU A 478 3.53 -4.88 -30.47
CA GLU A 478 2.93 -6.02 -29.83
C GLU A 478 3.16 -7.25 -30.71
N THR A 479 3.80 -8.29 -30.14
CA THR A 479 4.16 -9.50 -30.88
C THR A 479 3.89 -10.74 -30.04
N LYS A 480 3.08 -11.67 -30.53
CA LYS A 480 2.95 -13.00 -29.93
C LYS A 480 4.17 -13.82 -30.32
N VAL A 481 5.05 -14.12 -29.38
CA VAL A 481 6.32 -14.83 -29.62
C VAL A 481 6.23 -16.33 -29.37
N ALA A 482 5.29 -16.73 -28.49
CA ALA A 482 5.00 -18.14 -28.23
C ALA A 482 3.54 -18.30 -27.79
N GLU A 483 3.08 -19.56 -27.63
CA GLU A 483 1.78 -19.83 -27.06
C GLU A 483 1.77 -19.40 -25.57
N GLY A 484 1.00 -18.36 -25.27
CA GLY A 484 0.88 -17.79 -23.92
C GLY A 484 1.92 -16.75 -23.55
N VAL A 485 2.77 -16.28 -24.50
CA VAL A 485 3.73 -15.18 -24.29
C VAL A 485 3.55 -14.10 -25.35
N ILE A 486 3.26 -12.90 -24.91
CA ILE A 486 3.04 -11.72 -25.75
C ILE A 486 3.99 -10.61 -25.31
N GLN A 487 4.84 -10.14 -26.21
CA GLN A 487 5.66 -8.93 -26.00
C GLN A 487 4.79 -7.69 -26.21
N LYS A 488 4.74 -6.80 -25.22
CA LYS A 488 3.96 -5.56 -25.33
C LYS A 488 4.66 -4.38 -24.65
N GLY A 489 5.23 -3.51 -25.43
CA GLY A 489 5.92 -2.35 -24.90
C GLY A 489 7.11 -2.75 -24.01
N TRP A 490 7.06 -2.30 -22.78
CA TRP A 490 8.09 -2.53 -21.77
C TRP A 490 7.84 -3.78 -20.90
N VAL A 491 6.89 -4.63 -21.30
CA VAL A 491 6.51 -5.82 -20.53
C VAL A 491 6.29 -7.02 -21.46
N ASP A 492 6.50 -8.20 -20.91
CA ASP A 492 6.00 -9.46 -21.44
C ASP A 492 4.74 -9.84 -20.67
N LEU A 493 3.76 -10.34 -21.39
CA LEU A 493 2.51 -10.87 -20.84
C LEU A 493 2.58 -12.38 -20.86
N GLU A 494 2.68 -13.00 -19.70
CA GLU A 494 2.75 -14.46 -19.55
C GLU A 494 1.42 -15.04 -19.13
N ARG A 495 0.84 -15.93 -19.94
CA ARG A 495 -0.46 -16.57 -19.62
C ARG A 495 -0.31 -17.47 -18.39
N VAL A 496 -1.22 -17.33 -17.44
CA VAL A 496 -1.31 -18.24 -16.28
C VAL A 496 -1.86 -19.58 -16.73
N VAL A 497 -1.10 -20.65 -16.48
CA VAL A 497 -1.47 -22.03 -16.85
C VAL A 497 -1.99 -22.82 -15.67
N ARG A 498 -1.46 -22.58 -14.47
CA ARG A 498 -1.85 -23.28 -13.25
C ARG A 498 -1.98 -22.32 -12.07
N VAL A 499 -2.99 -22.52 -11.25
CA VAL A 499 -3.14 -21.88 -9.93
C VAL A 499 -3.54 -22.99 -8.97
N GLU A 500 -2.69 -23.27 -8.01
CA GLU A 500 -2.86 -24.39 -7.09
C GLU A 500 -2.72 -23.93 -5.64
N ARG A 501 -3.55 -24.50 -4.78
CA ARG A 501 -3.43 -24.30 -3.33
C ARG A 501 -2.39 -25.29 -2.78
N LEU A 502 -1.38 -24.75 -2.09
CA LEU A 502 -0.38 -25.56 -1.42
C LEU A 502 -0.80 -25.87 0.03
N TYR A 503 -0.65 -27.14 0.41
CA TYR A 503 -0.87 -27.58 1.80
C TYR A 503 0.40 -27.44 2.67
N SER A 504 1.45 -26.79 2.17
CA SER A 504 2.71 -26.58 2.87
C SER A 504 2.55 -25.51 3.96
N ARG A 505 3.04 -25.82 5.17
CA ARG A 505 3.16 -24.84 6.26
C ARG A 505 4.41 -23.99 6.03
N GLN A 506 4.24 -22.84 5.45
CA GLN A 506 5.27 -21.78 5.49
C GLN A 506 5.14 -21.03 6.81
N GLU A 507 6.22 -20.97 7.59
CA GLU A 507 6.20 -20.33 8.92
C GLU A 507 6.08 -18.81 8.80
N PHE A 508 6.81 -18.19 7.87
CA PHE A 508 6.82 -16.73 7.67
C PHE A 508 6.48 -16.35 6.24
N VAL A 509 5.88 -15.17 6.12
CA VAL A 509 5.60 -14.50 4.86
C VAL A 509 6.00 -13.03 4.94
N TYR A 510 6.31 -12.42 3.79
CA TYR A 510 6.99 -11.14 3.67
C TYR A 510 6.27 -10.18 2.75
N ASP A 511 6.44 -8.88 2.99
CA ASP A 511 5.92 -7.81 2.12
C ASP A 511 6.86 -6.60 2.10
N LEU A 512 6.79 -5.81 1.03
CA LEU A 512 7.48 -4.53 0.88
C LEU A 512 6.46 -3.40 0.79
N ASP A 513 6.59 -2.40 1.66
CA ASP A 513 5.79 -1.18 1.58
C ASP A 513 6.43 -0.20 0.61
N VAL A 514 5.80 0.00 -0.55
CA VAL A 514 6.26 0.88 -1.62
C VAL A 514 5.24 2.00 -1.80
N PRO A 515 5.44 3.15 -1.16
CA PRO A 515 4.52 4.27 -1.24
C PRO A 515 4.31 4.72 -2.69
N GLY A 516 3.07 5.03 -3.00
CA GLY A 516 2.69 5.56 -4.30
C GLY A 516 2.55 4.52 -5.43
N ALA A 517 3.39 3.50 -5.52
CA ALA A 517 3.27 2.46 -6.54
C ALA A 517 2.32 1.34 -6.12
N GLN A 518 2.28 1.01 -4.84
CA GLN A 518 1.49 -0.09 -4.28
C GLN A 518 1.73 -1.44 -4.98
N ASN A 519 2.89 -1.62 -5.60
CA ASN A 519 3.32 -2.87 -6.22
C ASN A 519 4.85 -2.99 -6.18
N PHE A 520 5.36 -4.21 -6.31
CA PHE A 520 6.79 -4.50 -6.37
C PHE A 520 7.05 -5.76 -7.18
N LEU A 521 8.31 -5.93 -7.62
CA LEU A 521 8.74 -7.10 -8.39
C LEU A 521 9.04 -8.27 -7.47
N ALA A 522 8.34 -9.37 -7.66
CA ALA A 522 8.45 -10.62 -6.92
C ALA A 522 8.54 -11.81 -7.91
N ASN A 523 9.62 -12.59 -7.89
CA ASN A 523 9.90 -13.65 -8.86
C ASN A 523 9.79 -13.18 -10.33
N GLY A 524 10.08 -11.90 -10.59
CA GLY A 524 9.94 -11.30 -11.91
C GLY A 524 8.50 -10.96 -12.32
N ILE A 525 7.54 -11.00 -11.41
CA ILE A 525 6.12 -10.66 -11.60
C ILE A 525 5.76 -9.46 -10.71
N PHE A 526 4.92 -8.55 -11.19
CA PHE A 526 4.47 -7.43 -10.38
C PHE A 526 3.33 -7.84 -9.43
N ALA A 527 3.59 -7.75 -8.13
CA ALA A 527 2.65 -8.00 -7.03
C ALA A 527 2.08 -6.66 -6.51
N HIS A 528 0.83 -6.64 -6.03
CA HIS A 528 0.09 -5.38 -5.82
C HIS A 528 -0.53 -5.23 -4.43
N ASN A 529 -0.53 -3.97 -3.91
CA ASN A 529 -1.20 -3.49 -2.69
C ASN A 529 -2.27 -2.44 -3.05
N SER A 530 -3.47 -2.46 -2.44
CA SER A 530 -4.60 -1.61 -2.84
C SER A 530 -5.18 -0.79 -1.68
N SER A 531 -5.79 0.39 -1.99
CA SER A 531 -6.49 1.26 -1.03
C SER A 531 -8.01 1.21 -1.23
N PHE A 532 -8.78 1.14 -0.13
CA PHE A 532 -10.24 1.13 -0.14
C PHE A 532 -10.83 2.45 -0.62
N VAL A 533 -10.35 3.57 -0.09
CA VAL A 533 -10.95 4.89 -0.37
C VAL A 533 -10.73 5.32 -1.81
N SER A 534 -9.55 5.08 -2.38
CA SER A 534 -9.29 5.34 -3.80
C SER A 534 -10.22 4.52 -4.72
N SER A 535 -10.53 3.28 -4.29
CA SER A 535 -11.50 2.43 -4.97
C SER A 535 -12.93 2.96 -4.87
N LEU A 536 -13.35 3.43 -3.68
CA LEU A 536 -14.66 4.04 -3.45
C LEU A 536 -14.86 5.24 -4.39
N ILE A 537 -13.90 6.16 -4.43
CA ILE A 537 -13.94 7.35 -5.30
C ILE A 537 -13.97 6.95 -6.78
N SER A 538 -13.12 6.00 -7.19
CA SER A 538 -13.07 5.53 -8.59
C SER A 538 -14.38 4.91 -9.05
N LYS A 539 -15.05 4.13 -8.19
CA LYS A 539 -16.37 3.53 -8.49
C LYS A 539 -17.46 4.60 -8.56
N SER A 540 -17.42 5.57 -7.65
CA SER A 540 -18.42 6.64 -7.57
C SER A 540 -18.32 7.65 -8.72
N SER A 541 -17.18 7.76 -9.39
CA SER A 541 -17.02 8.64 -10.57
C SER A 541 -17.93 8.27 -11.76
N ARG A 542 -18.52 7.08 -11.75
CA ARG A 542 -19.46 6.56 -12.77
C ARG A 542 -20.93 6.76 -12.40
N LEU A 543 -21.23 7.27 -11.21
CA LEU A 543 -22.60 7.48 -10.76
C LEU A 543 -23.21 8.77 -11.36
N HIS A 544 -24.54 8.78 -11.45
CA HIS A 544 -25.31 9.96 -11.83
C HIS A 544 -26.42 10.20 -10.78
N PRO A 545 -26.44 11.41 -10.15
CA PRO A 545 -25.48 12.51 -10.31
C PRO A 545 -24.07 12.13 -9.82
N ARG A 546 -23.04 12.73 -10.42
CA ARG A 546 -21.65 12.49 -10.03
C ARG A 546 -21.37 13.19 -8.70
N PRO A 547 -20.94 12.47 -7.64
CA PRO A 547 -20.64 13.08 -6.35
C PRO A 547 -19.38 13.94 -6.41
N GLY A 548 -19.37 15.04 -5.63
CA GLY A 548 -18.21 15.92 -5.47
C GLY A 548 -17.25 15.38 -4.41
N PHE A 549 -15.95 15.34 -4.73
CA PHE A 549 -14.87 14.99 -3.79
C PHE A 549 -13.74 16.01 -3.80
N LEU A 550 -13.28 16.34 -2.60
CA LEU A 550 -11.99 16.99 -2.35
C LEU A 550 -11.11 16.04 -1.54
N VAL A 551 -9.97 15.64 -2.08
CA VAL A 551 -9.04 14.73 -1.40
C VAL A 551 -7.83 15.51 -0.91
N LEU A 552 -7.58 15.51 0.41
CA LEU A 552 -6.37 16.04 1.02
C LEU A 552 -5.34 14.90 1.08
N ASP A 553 -4.55 14.78 0.02
CA ASP A 553 -3.65 13.64 -0.22
C ASP A 553 -2.25 13.90 0.33
N ARG A 554 -1.97 13.38 1.51
CA ARG A 554 -0.69 13.58 2.18
C ARG A 554 0.47 12.82 1.54
N ARG A 555 0.20 11.70 0.86
CA ARG A 555 1.22 10.78 0.36
C ARG A 555 1.33 10.72 -1.17
N GLY A 556 0.49 11.43 -1.90
CA GLY A 556 0.42 11.34 -3.35
C GLY A 556 -0.18 10.00 -3.85
N GLU A 557 -1.02 9.35 -3.03
CA GLU A 557 -1.63 8.05 -3.36
C GLU A 557 -2.86 8.19 -4.29
N TYR A 558 -3.45 9.39 -4.37
CA TYR A 558 -4.69 9.63 -5.11
C TYR A 558 -4.50 10.32 -6.47
N VAL A 559 -3.27 10.66 -6.84
CA VAL A 559 -3.00 11.32 -8.13
C VAL A 559 -3.39 10.48 -9.34
N GLY A 560 -3.46 9.16 -9.18
CA GLY A 560 -3.97 8.25 -10.21
C GLY A 560 -5.45 8.46 -10.55
N LEU A 561 -6.20 9.18 -9.72
CA LEU A 561 -7.56 9.62 -10.01
C LEU A 561 -7.64 10.61 -11.19
N ALA A 562 -6.52 11.19 -11.64
CA ALA A 562 -6.47 11.99 -12.87
C ALA A 562 -7.04 11.22 -14.06
N LYS A 563 -6.80 9.89 -14.15
CA LYS A 563 -7.41 9.00 -15.17
C LYS A 563 -8.93 8.84 -15.03
N ARG A 564 -9.50 9.29 -13.92
CA ARG A 564 -10.96 9.33 -13.64
C ARG A 564 -11.51 10.74 -13.71
N GLY A 565 -10.73 11.68 -14.27
CA GLY A 565 -11.11 13.07 -14.42
C GLY A 565 -10.96 13.90 -13.14
N ALA A 566 -10.01 13.53 -12.25
CA ALA A 566 -9.60 14.37 -11.15
C ALA A 566 -8.66 15.48 -11.65
N VAL A 567 -8.83 16.68 -11.10
CA VAL A 567 -7.85 17.75 -11.20
C VAL A 567 -6.92 17.67 -9.99
N ILE A 568 -5.62 17.63 -10.25
CA ILE A 568 -4.59 17.49 -9.22
C ILE A 568 -3.91 18.85 -9.04
N TYR A 569 -3.94 19.36 -7.82
CA TYR A 569 -3.24 20.57 -7.43
C TYR A 569 -2.17 20.25 -6.38
N ASP A 570 -1.05 20.93 -6.47
CA ASP A 570 -0.15 21.07 -5.32
C ASP A 570 -0.82 21.98 -4.27
N TYR A 571 -0.63 21.71 -2.99
CA TYR A 571 -1.27 22.49 -1.91
C TYR A 571 -0.94 23.98 -1.95
N THR A 572 0.25 24.33 -2.50
CA THR A 572 0.69 25.71 -2.66
C THR A 572 -0.24 26.52 -3.59
N ALA A 573 -0.99 25.86 -4.47
CA ALA A 573 -1.98 26.51 -5.32
C ALA A 573 -3.07 27.23 -4.51
N PHE A 574 -3.38 26.74 -3.32
CA PHE A 574 -4.41 27.30 -2.42
C PHE A 574 -3.85 28.23 -1.33
N LEU A 575 -2.55 28.42 -1.30
CA LEU A 575 -1.96 29.46 -0.49
C LEU A 575 -2.25 30.84 -1.11
N PRO A 576 -2.39 31.92 -0.30
CA PRO A 576 -2.58 33.29 -0.82
C PRO A 576 -1.49 33.66 -1.83
N LYS A 577 -1.85 34.47 -2.83
CA LYS A 577 -0.87 35.00 -3.81
C LYS A 577 0.26 35.75 -3.14
N HIS A 578 -0.05 36.39 -2.07
CA HIS A 578 0.92 37.09 -1.20
C HIS A 578 1.02 36.30 0.10
N GLY A 579 2.19 35.75 0.43
CA GLY A 579 2.42 34.83 1.53
C GLY A 579 2.04 35.33 2.93
N LEU A 580 1.62 36.59 3.07
CA LEU A 580 1.28 37.29 4.31
C LEU A 580 -0.19 37.73 4.30
N ALA A 581 -1.13 36.79 4.32
CA ALA A 581 -2.57 37.12 4.29
C ALA A 581 -3.11 37.69 5.61
N ARG A 582 -2.44 37.44 6.74
CA ARG A 582 -2.86 37.92 8.08
C ARG A 582 -1.65 38.27 8.95
N PRO A 583 -1.76 39.33 9.80
CA PRO A 583 -0.69 39.71 10.73
C PRO A 583 -0.21 38.57 11.62
N ALA A 584 -1.13 37.76 12.15
CA ALA A 584 -0.82 36.64 13.03
C ALA A 584 0.02 35.55 12.36
N ASP A 585 -0.08 35.40 11.03
CA ASP A 585 0.67 34.37 10.29
C ASP A 585 2.15 34.77 10.16
N VAL A 586 2.49 36.07 10.16
CA VAL A 586 3.87 36.54 10.13
C VAL A 586 4.62 36.08 11.39
N ALA A 587 4.08 36.33 12.56
CA ALA A 587 4.71 35.99 13.83
C ALA A 587 4.86 34.46 14.00
N ARG A 588 3.84 33.70 13.59
CA ARG A 588 3.83 32.24 13.67
C ARG A 588 4.81 31.63 12.68
N ARG A 589 4.86 32.07 11.44
CA ARG A 589 5.81 31.56 10.42
C ARG A 589 7.26 31.83 10.80
N LEU A 590 7.50 32.91 11.55
CA LEU A 590 8.80 33.17 12.17
C LEU A 590 9.07 32.24 13.36
N GLY A 591 8.15 31.31 13.72
CA GLY A 591 8.33 30.36 14.81
C GLY A 591 8.31 31.00 16.21
N TYR A 592 7.63 32.11 16.38
CA TYR A 592 7.42 32.72 17.70
C TYR A 592 6.16 32.14 18.36
N ARG A 593 6.36 31.64 19.58
CA ARG A 593 5.28 31.08 20.38
C ARG A 593 4.29 32.20 20.80
N GLN A 594 3.00 31.95 20.63
CA GLN A 594 1.92 32.85 21.01
C GLN A 594 2.06 33.30 22.46
N GLY A 595 1.85 34.58 22.71
CA GLY A 595 1.99 35.17 24.03
C GLY A 595 3.40 35.66 24.40
N THR A 596 4.45 35.27 23.63
CA THR A 596 5.81 35.82 23.85
C THR A 596 5.92 37.29 23.42
N LEU A 597 6.89 38.02 23.98
CA LEU A 597 7.13 39.41 23.62
C LEU A 597 7.53 39.56 22.13
N SER A 598 8.34 38.64 21.60
CA SER A 598 8.71 38.60 20.18
C SER A 598 7.50 38.38 19.28
N HIS A 599 6.58 37.46 19.69
CA HIS A 599 5.34 37.21 18.97
C HIS A 599 4.47 38.49 18.93
N ARG A 600 4.23 39.13 20.08
CA ARG A 600 3.43 40.37 20.13
C ARG A 600 4.04 41.49 19.31
N LEU A 601 5.34 41.66 19.39
CA LEU A 601 6.05 42.71 18.65
C LEU A 601 5.92 42.53 17.13
N VAL A 602 6.11 41.31 16.64
CA VAL A 602 5.98 40.98 15.20
C VAL A 602 4.52 41.07 14.76
N LEU A 603 3.58 40.56 15.59
CA LEU A 603 2.15 40.64 15.31
C LEU A 603 1.70 42.09 15.15
N SER A 604 2.02 42.95 16.11
CA SER A 604 1.63 44.37 16.05
C SER A 604 2.30 45.10 14.89
N ALA A 605 3.56 44.79 14.57
CA ALA A 605 4.21 45.33 13.39
C ALA A 605 3.54 44.92 12.07
N ALA A 606 3.11 43.66 11.99
CA ALA A 606 2.39 43.16 10.83
C ALA A 606 0.96 43.77 10.75
N GLU A 607 0.27 43.90 11.88
CA GLU A 607 -1.06 44.56 11.95
C GLU A 607 -1.01 46.00 11.45
N GLU A 608 0.01 46.73 11.86
CA GLU A 608 0.19 48.10 11.45
C GLU A 608 0.41 48.27 9.94
N VAL A 609 1.39 47.51 9.40
CA VAL A 609 1.72 47.57 7.95
C VAL A 609 0.54 47.12 7.09
N MET A 610 -0.17 46.08 7.52
CA MET A 610 -1.29 45.53 6.75
C MET A 610 -2.58 46.37 6.91
N SER A 611 -2.73 47.17 7.97
CA SER A 611 -3.87 48.07 8.16
C SER A 611 -3.81 49.26 7.21
N GLU A 612 -2.63 49.65 6.77
CA GLU A 612 -2.39 50.75 5.81
C GLU A 612 -2.72 50.37 4.36
N GLY A 613 -3.13 49.10 4.12
CA GLY A 613 -3.51 48.59 2.79
C GLY A 613 -2.34 48.33 1.86
N GLU A 614 -1.11 48.52 2.33
CA GLU A 614 0.11 48.22 1.59
C GLU A 614 0.48 46.74 1.69
N GLU A 615 1.06 46.19 0.61
CA GLU A 615 1.69 44.88 0.66
C GLU A 615 2.90 44.91 1.62
N PRO A 616 2.97 44.06 2.63
CA PRO A 616 4.04 44.11 3.60
C PRO A 616 5.38 43.74 2.95
N ASP A 617 6.24 44.70 2.75
CA ASP A 617 7.63 44.47 2.38
C ASP A 617 8.53 44.39 3.63
N LEU A 618 9.73 43.84 3.44
CA LEU A 618 10.70 43.69 4.53
C LEU A 618 11.04 44.99 5.23
N GLN A 619 11.12 46.06 4.51
CA GLN A 619 11.54 47.40 5.05
C GLN A 619 10.41 48.02 5.86
N SER A 620 9.17 47.93 5.40
CA SER A 620 8.00 48.41 6.13
C SER A 620 7.81 47.64 7.45
N LEU A 621 7.94 46.32 7.43
CA LEU A 621 7.88 45.47 8.64
C LEU A 621 9.01 45.81 9.63
N ILE A 622 10.24 46.02 9.17
CA ILE A 622 11.36 46.40 10.05
C ILE A 622 11.15 47.81 10.61
N ARG A 623 10.64 48.79 9.83
CA ARG A 623 10.34 50.13 10.31
C ARG A 623 9.28 50.13 11.42
N ALA A 624 8.15 49.44 11.18
CA ALA A 624 7.09 49.27 12.16
C ALA A 624 7.60 48.58 13.43
N LEU A 625 8.35 47.48 13.28
CA LEU A 625 8.94 46.69 14.37
C LEU A 625 9.86 47.61 15.25
N ARG A 626 10.73 48.39 14.64
CA ARG A 626 11.62 49.32 15.38
C ARG A 626 10.86 50.42 16.08
N ARG A 627 9.78 50.98 15.49
CA ARG A 627 8.92 51.99 16.12
C ARG A 627 8.24 51.37 17.34
N LEU A 628 7.50 50.27 17.15
CA LEU A 628 6.77 49.62 18.23
C LEU A 628 7.69 49.09 19.35
N ALA A 629 8.89 48.63 19.00
CA ALA A 629 9.87 48.20 19.99
C ALA A 629 10.33 49.35 20.91
N ARG A 630 10.43 50.59 20.41
CA ARG A 630 10.72 51.78 21.21
C ARG A 630 9.54 52.15 22.12
N GLU A 631 8.31 52.10 21.58
CA GLU A 631 7.09 52.38 22.34
C GLU A 631 6.89 51.36 23.46
N MET A 632 7.10 50.08 23.16
CA MET A 632 6.97 48.98 24.12
C MET A 632 8.20 48.82 25.04
N ARG A 633 9.23 49.68 24.93
CA ARG A 633 10.51 49.64 25.65
C ARG A 633 11.18 48.27 25.62
N VAL A 634 11.18 47.63 24.44
CA VAL A 634 11.80 46.32 24.23
C VAL A 634 13.33 46.45 24.20
N LYS A 635 14.03 45.48 24.79
CA LYS A 635 15.49 45.44 24.79
C LYS A 635 16.04 45.41 23.36
N SER A 636 17.08 46.19 23.08
CA SER A 636 17.71 46.28 21.73
C SER A 636 18.24 44.98 21.23
N SER A 637 18.70 44.08 22.11
CA SER A 637 19.15 42.75 21.75
C SER A 637 18.04 41.85 21.18
N LEU A 638 16.84 41.91 21.77
CA LEU A 638 15.68 41.17 21.27
C LEU A 638 15.20 41.70 19.92
N VAL A 639 15.24 43.08 19.78
CA VAL A 639 14.88 43.70 18.50
C VAL A 639 15.81 43.27 17.38
N ALA A 640 17.13 43.26 17.65
CA ALA A 640 18.15 42.81 16.69
C ALA A 640 17.98 41.30 16.31
N GLU A 641 17.66 40.46 17.28
CA GLU A 641 17.37 39.06 17.04
C GLU A 641 16.14 38.87 16.13
N VAL A 642 15.05 39.56 16.43
CA VAL A 642 13.80 39.50 15.65
C VAL A 642 14.02 40.04 14.23
N GLU A 643 14.77 41.14 14.09
CA GLU A 643 15.12 41.66 12.77
C GLU A 643 15.97 40.71 11.96
N ALA A 644 17.00 40.12 12.57
CA ALA A 644 17.87 39.15 11.90
C ALA A 644 17.07 37.94 11.43
N ARG A 645 16.14 37.43 12.24
CA ARG A 645 15.27 36.33 11.89
C ARG A 645 14.29 36.73 10.79
N LEU A 646 13.69 37.91 10.87
CA LEU A 646 12.78 38.42 9.85
C LEU A 646 13.51 38.58 8.50
N ARG A 647 14.72 39.14 8.46
CA ARG A 647 15.53 39.26 7.23
C ARG A 647 15.84 37.89 6.60
N ARG A 648 16.17 36.92 7.42
CA ARG A 648 16.50 35.56 6.94
C ARG A 648 15.28 34.82 6.39
N GLU A 649 14.17 34.90 7.08
CA GLU A 649 12.95 34.13 6.76
C GLU A 649 11.99 34.89 5.82
N PHE A 650 12.18 36.18 5.59
CA PHE A 650 11.28 36.99 4.77
C PHE A 650 11.05 36.44 3.37
N PRO A 651 12.07 35.96 2.63
CA PRO A 651 11.85 35.36 1.32
C PRO A 651 10.88 34.16 1.39
N ASN A 652 10.94 33.37 2.48
CA ASN A 652 10.05 32.24 2.72
C ASN A 652 8.64 32.67 3.14
N LEU A 653 8.53 33.84 3.81
CA LEU A 653 7.24 34.43 4.20
C LEU A 653 6.45 34.95 3.00
N VAL A 654 7.18 35.52 2.02
CA VAL A 654 6.61 36.17 0.81
C VAL A 654 6.48 35.21 -0.37
N ALA A 655 7.04 33.98 -0.28
CA ALA A 655 6.85 32.98 -1.30
C ALA A 655 5.36 32.71 -1.50
N GLY A 656 4.78 33.37 -2.50
CA GLY A 656 3.36 33.38 -2.78
C GLY A 656 2.87 32.04 -3.31
N GLY A 657 1.65 31.69 -2.96
CA GLY A 657 0.91 30.55 -3.54
C GLY A 657 0.16 30.94 -4.81
N GLY A 658 -0.60 30.00 -5.36
CA GLY A 658 -1.41 30.21 -6.56
C GLY A 658 -2.65 31.11 -6.35
N GLY A 659 -3.08 31.30 -5.08
CA GLY A 659 -4.26 32.10 -4.72
C GLY A 659 -5.59 31.55 -5.25
N LEU A 660 -5.66 30.25 -5.55
CA LEU A 660 -6.91 29.62 -6.01
C LEU A 660 -7.95 29.56 -4.90
N ASP A 661 -9.20 29.78 -5.28
CA ASP A 661 -10.33 29.58 -4.37
C ASP A 661 -10.81 28.13 -4.44
N VAL A 662 -10.73 27.40 -3.32
CA VAL A 662 -11.14 26.00 -3.23
C VAL A 662 -12.61 25.81 -3.58
N VAL A 663 -13.49 26.77 -3.23
CA VAL A 663 -14.92 26.70 -3.53
C VAL A 663 -15.18 26.74 -5.04
N GLU A 664 -14.50 27.63 -5.75
CA GLU A 664 -14.60 27.69 -7.20
C GLU A 664 -14.10 26.40 -7.86
N GLU A 665 -12.98 25.85 -7.37
CA GLU A 665 -12.38 24.67 -7.96
C GLU A 665 -13.23 23.41 -7.76
N VAL A 666 -13.84 23.18 -6.57
CA VAL A 666 -14.71 22.04 -6.34
C VAL A 666 -16.09 22.19 -7.03
N ARG A 667 -16.51 23.42 -7.35
CA ARG A 667 -17.72 23.66 -8.14
C ARG A 667 -17.51 23.38 -9.64
N LYS A 668 -16.32 23.72 -10.16
CA LYS A 668 -15.94 23.44 -11.56
C LYS A 668 -15.65 21.96 -11.79
N ASN A 669 -15.01 21.32 -10.81
CA ASN A 669 -14.47 19.97 -10.93
C ASN A 669 -15.07 19.06 -9.86
N PRO A 670 -15.83 18.03 -10.24
CA PRO A 670 -16.43 17.12 -9.26
C PRO A 670 -15.41 16.28 -8.48
N LEU A 671 -14.16 16.24 -8.91
CA LEU A 671 -13.09 15.51 -8.22
C LEU A 671 -11.81 16.34 -8.23
N VAL A 672 -11.43 16.84 -7.06
CA VAL A 672 -10.23 17.62 -6.82
C VAL A 672 -9.33 16.87 -5.84
N VAL A 673 -8.06 16.75 -6.18
CA VAL A 673 -7.02 16.18 -5.28
C VAL A 673 -6.00 17.27 -5.00
N VAL A 674 -5.77 17.54 -3.72
CA VAL A 674 -4.72 18.44 -3.26
C VAL A 674 -3.58 17.61 -2.70
N ASP A 675 -2.46 17.67 -3.37
CA ASP A 675 -1.25 16.91 -3.05
C ASP A 675 -0.36 17.68 -2.09
N PHE A 676 -0.10 17.09 -0.92
CA PHE A 676 0.78 17.61 0.12
C PHE A 676 2.13 16.89 0.18
N SER A 677 2.40 15.98 -0.75
CA SER A 677 3.63 15.18 -0.76
C SER A 677 4.84 15.88 -1.37
N SER A 678 4.67 17.11 -1.86
CA SER A 678 5.69 17.84 -2.62
C SER A 678 6.84 18.37 -1.75
N ASP A 679 6.59 18.68 -0.48
CA ASP A 679 7.59 19.19 0.45
C ASP A 679 7.26 18.87 1.93
N THR A 680 8.08 19.37 2.84
CA THR A 680 7.97 19.15 4.28
C THR A 680 7.66 20.43 5.06
N ARG A 681 7.13 21.46 4.41
CA ARG A 681 6.73 22.73 5.06
C ARG A 681 5.38 22.55 5.74
N TYR A 682 5.35 21.81 6.85
CA TYR A 682 4.12 21.39 7.52
C TYR A 682 3.22 22.56 7.96
N GLU A 683 3.79 23.69 8.37
CA GLU A 683 3.03 24.86 8.76
C GLU A 683 2.24 25.47 7.59
N ASP A 684 2.85 25.54 6.39
CA ASP A 684 2.18 25.97 5.17
C ASP A 684 1.08 25.00 4.76
N GLN A 685 1.36 23.69 4.89
CA GLN A 685 0.37 22.66 4.64
C GLN A 685 -0.83 22.78 5.59
N PHE A 686 -0.59 22.96 6.89
CA PHE A 686 -1.67 23.16 7.87
C PHE A 686 -2.45 24.47 7.62
N TYR A 687 -1.75 25.52 7.22
CA TYR A 687 -2.40 26.78 6.84
C TYR A 687 -3.33 26.58 5.63
N ALA A 688 -2.87 25.92 4.56
CA ALA A 688 -3.67 25.63 3.39
C ALA A 688 -4.92 24.80 3.76
N VAL A 689 -4.76 23.75 4.57
CA VAL A 689 -5.89 22.94 5.06
C VAL A 689 -6.89 23.79 5.84
N ARG A 690 -6.43 24.63 6.78
CA ARG A 690 -7.28 25.52 7.56
C ARG A 690 -8.13 26.43 6.67
N GLU A 691 -7.49 27.10 5.72
CA GLU A 691 -8.20 28.04 4.84
C GLU A 691 -9.19 27.34 3.92
N MET A 692 -8.80 26.23 3.31
CA MET A 692 -9.71 25.43 2.49
C MET A 692 -10.93 24.94 3.26
N VAL A 693 -10.72 24.34 4.43
CA VAL A 693 -11.83 23.79 5.25
C VAL A 693 -12.75 24.91 5.72
N ARG A 694 -12.23 26.04 6.21
CA ARG A 694 -13.05 27.18 6.64
C ARG A 694 -13.85 27.80 5.51
N ARG A 695 -13.25 27.97 4.33
CA ARG A 695 -13.96 28.52 3.16
C ARG A 695 -15.10 27.58 2.73
N LEU A 696 -14.84 26.30 2.65
CA LEU A 696 -15.86 25.28 2.30
C LEU A 696 -16.99 25.25 3.33
N THR A 697 -16.66 25.29 4.61
CA THR A 697 -17.65 25.30 5.70
C THR A 697 -18.54 26.55 5.62
N ASN A 698 -17.93 27.73 5.50
CA ASN A 698 -18.68 28.99 5.39
C ASN A 698 -19.57 29.01 4.15
N TYR A 699 -19.05 28.49 3.02
CA TYR A 699 -19.82 28.40 1.79
C TYR A 699 -20.99 27.41 1.93
N ALA A 700 -20.77 26.20 2.46
CA ALA A 700 -21.82 25.22 2.68
C ALA A 700 -22.95 25.77 3.58
N VAL A 701 -22.58 26.48 4.67
CA VAL A 701 -23.55 27.15 5.55
C VAL A 701 -24.34 28.24 4.82
N SER A 702 -23.68 29.06 3.99
CA SER A 702 -24.35 30.12 3.23
C SER A 702 -25.34 29.59 2.19
N ARG A 703 -25.07 28.39 1.63
CA ARG A 703 -25.90 27.75 0.58
C ARG A 703 -26.99 26.81 1.13
N ARG A 704 -27.14 26.73 2.46
CA ARG A 704 -28.07 25.75 3.11
C ARG A 704 -29.52 25.86 2.61
N ASN A 705 -30.00 27.07 2.38
CA ASN A 705 -31.38 27.31 1.96
C ASN A 705 -31.61 27.02 0.48
N GLU A 706 -30.58 27.12 -0.34
CA GLU A 706 -30.66 26.87 -1.78
C GLU A 706 -30.46 25.38 -2.11
N GLY A 707 -29.76 24.64 -1.23
CA GLY A 707 -29.59 23.20 -1.36
C GLY A 707 -28.81 22.76 -2.61
N ASP A 708 -28.01 23.64 -3.20
CA ASP A 708 -27.28 23.45 -4.46
C ASP A 708 -25.80 23.09 -4.25
N PHE A 709 -25.40 22.75 -3.04
CA PHE A 709 -24.04 22.36 -2.70
C PHE A 709 -24.00 21.02 -1.94
N ALA A 710 -23.15 20.11 -2.41
CA ALA A 710 -22.81 18.87 -1.71
C ALA A 710 -21.37 18.47 -2.04
N LEU A 711 -20.56 18.16 -1.02
CA LEU A 711 -19.16 17.79 -1.17
C LEU A 711 -18.74 16.77 -0.10
N ILE A 712 -17.87 15.84 -0.47
CA ILE A 712 -17.20 14.91 0.46
C ILE A 712 -15.72 15.25 0.49
N VAL A 713 -15.22 15.66 1.66
CA VAL A 713 -13.79 15.94 1.91
C VAL A 713 -13.13 14.67 2.47
N VAL A 714 -12.13 14.15 1.78
CA VAL A 714 -11.33 13.01 2.25
C VAL A 714 -10.09 13.53 2.95
N VAL A 715 -9.94 13.18 4.22
CA VAL A 715 -8.81 13.55 5.08
C VAL A 715 -7.92 12.32 5.25
N GLU A 716 -6.86 12.21 4.43
CA GLU A 716 -5.94 11.07 4.45
C GLU A 716 -4.90 11.22 5.55
N GLU A 717 -4.53 10.11 6.20
CA GLU A 717 -3.60 10.06 7.34
C GLU A 717 -3.99 11.09 8.44
N ALA A 718 -5.24 11.04 8.85
CA ALA A 718 -5.89 12.03 9.72
C ALA A 718 -5.15 12.30 11.03
N GLN A 719 -4.36 11.34 11.56
CA GLN A 719 -3.54 11.53 12.76
C GLN A 719 -2.48 12.64 12.62
N TYR A 720 -2.21 13.12 11.41
CA TYR A 720 -1.30 14.26 11.17
C TYR A 720 -2.03 15.61 11.13
N LEU A 721 -3.28 15.64 10.64
CA LEU A 721 -4.06 16.86 10.45
C LEU A 721 -4.96 17.16 11.66
N VAL A 722 -5.45 16.11 12.33
CA VAL A 722 -6.39 16.20 13.47
C VAL A 722 -6.02 15.15 14.53
N PRO A 723 -4.79 15.25 15.10
CA PRO A 723 -4.34 14.31 16.13
C PRO A 723 -5.13 14.44 17.41
N GLU A 724 -5.13 13.41 18.25
CA GLU A 724 -5.52 13.54 19.65
C GLU A 724 -4.54 14.47 20.37
N ARG A 725 -5.03 15.29 21.29
CA ARG A 725 -4.20 16.26 21.99
C ARG A 725 -3.05 15.56 22.74
N GLY A 726 -1.84 16.06 22.53
CA GLY A 726 -0.61 15.46 23.07
C GLY A 726 0.05 14.41 22.19
N TYR A 727 -0.51 14.08 21.02
CA TYR A 727 0.05 13.10 20.05
C TYR A 727 0.46 13.75 18.73
N THR A 728 0.97 14.95 18.75
CA THR A 728 1.50 15.60 17.54
C THR A 728 2.75 14.88 17.02
N ILE A 729 2.75 14.51 15.73
CA ILE A 729 3.84 13.74 15.10
C ILE A 729 4.83 14.69 14.39
N VAL A 730 4.31 15.69 13.71
CA VAL A 730 5.09 16.70 12.96
C VAL A 730 4.38 18.04 13.03
N GLY A 731 5.08 19.10 13.46
CA GLY A 731 4.48 20.41 13.66
C GLY A 731 3.30 20.39 14.66
N ASP A 732 2.62 21.50 14.83
CA ASP A 732 1.40 21.54 15.65
C ASP A 732 0.17 22.01 14.82
N PRO A 733 -0.69 21.07 14.37
CA PRO A 733 -1.86 21.40 13.60
C PRO A 733 -2.94 22.15 14.40
N TYR A 734 -2.90 22.09 15.75
CA TYR A 734 -3.77 22.91 16.60
C TYR A 734 -3.30 24.37 16.66
N GLU A 735 -2.01 24.60 16.86
CA GLU A 735 -1.43 25.94 16.82
C GLU A 735 -1.64 26.60 15.45
N ALA A 736 -1.47 25.84 14.37
CA ALA A 736 -1.75 26.30 13.02
C ALA A 736 -3.26 26.49 12.72
N GLY A 737 -4.14 25.97 13.57
CA GLY A 737 -5.60 26.05 13.42
C GLY A 737 -6.22 25.06 12.42
N ALA A 738 -5.45 24.15 11.82
CA ALA A 738 -5.95 23.15 10.88
C ALA A 738 -6.83 22.09 11.57
N ALA A 739 -6.35 21.56 12.71
CA ALA A 739 -7.09 20.59 13.50
C ALA A 739 -8.42 21.18 13.99
N GLN A 740 -8.39 22.41 14.50
CA GLN A 740 -9.59 23.09 14.98
C GLN A 740 -10.60 23.32 13.84
N ALA A 741 -10.14 23.73 12.65
CA ALA A 741 -11.02 23.95 11.49
C ALA A 741 -11.72 22.64 11.06
N ILE A 742 -11.01 21.51 11.06
CA ILE A 742 -11.60 20.19 10.71
C ILE A 742 -12.60 19.76 11.79
N ILE A 743 -12.27 19.89 13.07
CA ILE A 743 -13.16 19.52 14.18
C ILE A 743 -14.44 20.34 14.14
N GLU A 744 -14.34 21.68 13.96
CA GLU A 744 -15.50 22.57 13.83
C GLU A 744 -16.35 22.21 12.60
N ALA A 745 -15.73 21.97 11.46
CA ALA A 745 -16.41 21.56 10.25
C ALA A 745 -17.18 20.25 10.42
N ILE A 746 -16.56 19.22 10.98
CA ILE A 746 -17.20 17.93 11.25
C ILE A 746 -18.37 18.07 12.24
N SER A 747 -18.22 18.95 13.26
CA SER A 747 -19.28 19.16 14.24
C SER A 747 -20.49 19.93 13.71
N GLN A 748 -20.34 20.72 12.65
CA GLN A 748 -21.37 21.65 12.17
C GLN A 748 -21.84 21.38 10.76
N ALA A 749 -20.99 20.87 9.86
CA ALA A 749 -21.23 20.93 8.42
C ALA A 749 -21.99 19.74 7.84
N GLY A 750 -22.18 18.63 8.57
CA GLY A 750 -22.95 17.48 8.11
C GLY A 750 -24.39 17.85 7.71
N GLY A 751 -25.04 18.72 8.47
CA GLY A 751 -26.35 19.24 8.14
C GLY A 751 -26.43 20.10 6.88
N TYR A 752 -25.29 20.45 6.27
CA TYR A 752 -25.19 21.32 5.08
C TYR A 752 -24.58 20.57 3.86
N ASN A 753 -24.66 19.25 3.85
CA ASN A 753 -24.12 18.37 2.80
C ASN A 753 -22.61 18.49 2.58
N LEU A 754 -21.85 18.90 3.60
CA LEU A 754 -20.40 18.87 3.61
C LEU A 754 -19.93 17.72 4.50
N GLY A 755 -19.75 16.56 3.88
CA GLY A 755 -19.32 15.33 4.55
C GLY A 755 -17.81 15.19 4.61
N PHE A 756 -17.32 14.42 5.59
CA PHE A 756 -15.90 14.09 5.72
C PHE A 756 -15.72 12.57 5.73
N VAL A 757 -14.72 12.09 4.98
CA VAL A 757 -14.19 10.73 5.09
C VAL A 757 -12.83 10.82 5.74
N VAL A 758 -12.76 10.44 7.00
CA VAL A 758 -11.55 10.52 7.82
C VAL A 758 -10.85 9.17 7.79
N VAL A 759 -9.62 9.16 7.26
CA VAL A 759 -8.85 7.92 7.01
C VAL A 759 -7.62 7.87 7.88
N THR A 760 -7.45 6.77 8.62
CA THR A 760 -6.28 6.55 9.48
C THR A 760 -5.95 5.08 9.67
N GLN A 761 -4.69 4.76 9.82
CA GLN A 761 -4.24 3.44 10.27
C GLN A 761 -4.14 3.34 11.81
N ARG A 762 -4.21 4.46 12.51
CA ARG A 762 -3.99 4.59 13.96
C ARG A 762 -5.11 5.40 14.62
N PRO A 763 -6.31 4.83 14.77
CA PRO A 763 -7.46 5.55 15.32
C PRO A 763 -7.22 6.09 16.74
N ALA A 764 -6.42 5.41 17.58
CA ALA A 764 -6.05 5.91 18.88
C ALA A 764 -5.33 7.28 18.88
N TYR A 765 -4.74 7.67 17.75
CA TYR A 765 -4.02 8.94 17.59
C TYR A 765 -4.86 10.04 16.91
N VAL A 766 -6.09 9.76 16.54
CA VAL A 766 -7.02 10.76 15.96
C VAL A 766 -7.90 11.33 17.06
N SER A 767 -8.23 12.60 16.95
CA SER A 767 -9.09 13.30 17.91
C SER A 767 -10.40 12.54 18.17
N LYS A 768 -10.69 12.31 19.44
CA LYS A 768 -11.91 11.63 19.89
C LYS A 768 -13.16 12.36 19.44
N SER A 769 -13.11 13.70 19.43
CA SER A 769 -14.22 14.53 18.95
C SER A 769 -14.55 14.27 17.48
N VAL A 770 -13.57 13.89 16.65
CA VAL A 770 -13.80 13.55 15.27
C VAL A 770 -14.41 12.16 15.16
N ILE A 771 -13.84 11.17 15.85
CA ILE A 771 -14.34 9.78 15.79
C ILE A 771 -15.81 9.71 16.23
N SER A 772 -16.18 10.38 17.32
CA SER A 772 -17.53 10.36 17.88
C SER A 772 -18.59 11.07 17.01
N GLN A 773 -18.16 11.94 16.10
CA GLN A 773 -19.09 12.65 15.20
C GLN A 773 -19.29 11.94 13.86
N THR A 774 -18.56 10.84 13.59
CA THR A 774 -18.72 10.09 12.36
C THR A 774 -19.85 9.06 12.49
N ASN A 775 -20.87 9.19 11.66
CA ASN A 775 -22.07 8.37 11.71
C ASN A 775 -21.96 7.06 10.91
N THR A 776 -20.88 6.87 10.19
CA THR A 776 -20.56 5.65 9.42
C THR A 776 -19.12 5.26 9.67
N VAL A 777 -18.90 3.98 9.94
CA VAL A 777 -17.57 3.42 10.19
C VAL A 777 -17.29 2.26 9.25
N ALA A 778 -16.11 2.26 8.65
CA ALA A 778 -15.52 1.13 7.95
C ALA A 778 -14.22 0.75 8.66
N ALA A 779 -14.28 -0.26 9.50
CA ALA A 779 -13.13 -0.76 10.25
C ALA A 779 -12.58 -2.02 9.57
N PHE A 780 -11.36 -1.92 9.05
CA PHE A 780 -10.55 -3.05 8.63
C PHE A 780 -9.82 -3.65 9.83
N ARG A 781 -9.05 -4.71 9.62
CA ARG A 781 -8.38 -5.40 10.72
C ARG A 781 -7.55 -4.46 11.59
N LEU A 782 -7.85 -4.47 12.88
CA LEU A 782 -7.12 -3.78 13.93
C LEU A 782 -6.54 -4.81 14.90
N ARG A 783 -5.23 -4.79 15.12
CA ARG A 783 -4.54 -5.73 16.03
C ARG A 783 -4.11 -5.09 17.34
N ASN A 784 -3.95 -3.77 17.37
CA ASN A 784 -3.54 -3.04 18.57
C ASN A 784 -4.77 -2.80 19.46
N GLY A 785 -4.70 -3.20 20.72
CA GLY A 785 -5.79 -3.02 21.68
C GLY A 785 -6.25 -1.57 21.83
N ASN A 786 -5.32 -0.61 21.90
CA ASN A 786 -5.66 0.81 22.00
C ASN A 786 -6.42 1.33 20.77
N ASP A 787 -6.06 0.83 19.57
CA ASP A 787 -6.75 1.21 18.34
C ASP A 787 -8.16 0.58 18.28
N GLN A 788 -8.31 -0.67 18.77
CA GLN A 788 -9.61 -1.33 18.90
C GLN A 788 -10.49 -0.62 19.92
N GLU A 789 -9.94 -0.31 21.10
CA GLU A 789 -10.65 0.40 22.17
C GLU A 789 -11.13 1.78 21.71
N ALA A 790 -10.31 2.53 20.97
CA ALA A 790 -10.69 3.82 20.42
C ALA A 790 -11.93 3.72 19.53
N ILE A 791 -11.99 2.70 18.65
CA ILE A 791 -13.14 2.50 17.78
C ILE A 791 -14.37 2.06 18.57
N MET A 792 -14.25 1.06 19.44
CA MET A 792 -15.38 0.56 20.22
C MET A 792 -15.99 1.63 21.11
N LYS A 793 -15.14 2.37 21.84
CA LYS A 793 -15.58 3.37 22.83
C LYS A 793 -16.23 4.61 22.19
N TYR A 794 -15.73 5.07 21.05
CA TYR A 794 -16.19 6.33 20.44
C TYR A 794 -17.19 6.15 19.31
N THR A 795 -17.46 4.92 18.90
CA THR A 795 -18.49 4.60 17.88
C THR A 795 -19.66 3.77 18.43
N GLU A 796 -19.75 3.62 19.76
CA GLU A 796 -20.79 2.86 20.46
C GLU A 796 -20.92 1.39 19.98
N ALA A 797 -19.81 0.82 19.51
CA ALA A 797 -19.74 -0.53 18.96
C ALA A 797 -19.12 -1.51 19.96
N GLU A 798 -19.76 -1.65 21.13
CA GLU A 798 -19.32 -2.59 22.18
C GLU A 798 -19.27 -4.04 21.65
N ASP A 799 -18.35 -4.86 22.17
CA ASP A 799 -18.13 -6.30 21.86
C ASP A 799 -17.64 -6.65 20.44
N LEU A 800 -17.12 -5.71 19.67
CA LEU A 800 -16.58 -6.00 18.32
C LEU A 800 -15.07 -6.31 18.29
N SER A 801 -14.37 -6.29 19.44
CA SER A 801 -12.91 -6.47 19.51
C SER A 801 -12.44 -7.76 18.84
N ASN A 802 -13.11 -8.88 19.14
CA ASN A 802 -12.78 -10.19 18.55
C ASN A 802 -12.97 -10.18 17.04
N TYR A 803 -14.05 -9.56 16.55
CA TYR A 803 -14.28 -9.45 15.10
C TYR A 803 -13.24 -8.58 14.41
N LEU A 804 -12.86 -7.43 14.99
CA LEU A 804 -11.85 -6.53 14.42
C LEU A 804 -10.47 -7.18 14.34
N ALA A 805 -10.11 -8.02 15.29
CA ALA A 805 -8.85 -8.76 15.28
C ALA A 805 -8.83 -9.89 14.24
N MET A 806 -9.98 -10.54 13.97
CA MET A 806 -10.14 -11.71 13.11
C MET A 806 -10.45 -11.38 11.64
N LEU A 807 -10.72 -10.10 11.30
CA LEU A 807 -10.96 -9.70 9.92
C LEU A 807 -9.82 -10.12 9.02
N SER A 808 -10.14 -10.73 7.90
CA SER A 808 -9.20 -11.02 6.83
C SER A 808 -8.91 -9.75 6.01
N ASP A 809 -7.91 -9.80 5.13
CA ASP A 809 -7.61 -8.67 4.26
C ASP A 809 -8.75 -8.44 3.27
N HIS A 810 -8.99 -7.17 2.95
CA HIS A 810 -10.16 -6.72 2.20
C HIS A 810 -11.50 -7.05 2.86
N GLU A 811 -11.50 -7.51 4.08
CA GLU A 811 -12.70 -7.56 4.89
C GLU A 811 -12.78 -6.31 5.76
N ALA A 812 -13.93 -5.71 5.79
CA ALA A 812 -14.24 -4.60 6.66
C ALA A 812 -15.50 -4.89 7.46
N LEU A 813 -15.51 -4.46 8.69
CA LEU A 813 -16.73 -4.34 9.47
C LEU A 813 -17.33 -2.96 9.19
N LEU A 814 -18.52 -2.93 8.63
CA LEU A 814 -19.21 -1.72 8.20
C LEU A 814 -20.52 -1.53 8.97
N TRP A 815 -20.72 -0.33 9.49
CA TRP A 815 -21.97 0.06 10.15
C TRP A 815 -22.24 1.56 10.08
N GLY A 816 -23.43 1.98 10.44
CA GLY A 816 -23.83 3.37 10.53
C GLY A 816 -24.73 3.83 9.38
N MET A 817 -24.95 5.15 9.28
CA MET A 817 -25.97 5.78 8.44
C MET A 817 -25.89 5.44 6.95
N ALA A 818 -24.67 5.29 6.42
CA ALA A 818 -24.48 4.97 4.99
C ALA A 818 -24.56 3.47 4.71
N SER A 819 -24.66 2.63 5.74
CA SER A 819 -24.91 1.19 5.59
C SER A 819 -26.39 0.93 5.35
N PRO A 820 -26.75 -0.02 4.46
CA PRO A 820 -28.16 -0.39 4.23
C PRO A 820 -28.79 -1.08 5.46
N ILE A 821 -27.98 -1.45 6.45
CA ILE A 821 -28.39 -2.12 7.68
C ILE A 821 -27.83 -1.42 8.91
N PRO A 822 -28.60 -1.35 10.00
CA PRO A 822 -28.27 -0.51 11.16
C PRO A 822 -27.21 -1.13 12.10
N PHE A 823 -26.74 -2.35 11.86
CA PHE A 823 -25.77 -3.04 12.72
C PHE A 823 -24.49 -3.37 11.93
N PRO A 824 -23.38 -3.63 12.63
CA PRO A 824 -22.11 -3.97 12.00
C PRO A 824 -22.21 -5.24 11.16
N VAL A 825 -21.78 -5.15 9.90
CA VAL A 825 -21.74 -6.27 8.96
C VAL A 825 -20.35 -6.46 8.38
N GLN A 826 -19.93 -7.71 8.25
CA GLN A 826 -18.69 -8.08 7.60
C GLN A 826 -18.87 -8.06 6.07
N VAL A 827 -18.07 -7.25 5.40
CA VAL A 827 -18.11 -7.04 3.95
C VAL A 827 -16.77 -7.42 3.35
N GLU A 828 -16.77 -8.28 2.35
CA GLU A 828 -15.62 -8.51 1.46
C GLU A 828 -15.57 -7.36 0.46
N VAL A 829 -14.60 -6.48 0.63
CA VAL A 829 -14.50 -5.24 -0.15
C VAL A 829 -13.82 -5.50 -1.50
N GLU A 830 -14.44 -5.03 -2.57
CA GLU A 830 -13.87 -5.03 -3.92
C GLU A 830 -13.03 -3.76 -4.11
N VAL A 831 -11.74 -3.91 -4.33
CA VAL A 831 -10.81 -2.77 -4.47
C VAL A 831 -10.39 -2.60 -5.94
N VAL A 832 -10.40 -1.35 -6.42
CA VAL A 832 -9.92 -0.95 -7.74
C VAL A 832 -8.53 -0.33 -7.60
N SER A 833 -7.59 -0.77 -8.43
CA SER A 833 -6.25 -0.19 -8.49
C SER A 833 -6.25 1.13 -9.27
N LEU A 834 -5.53 2.11 -8.74
CA LEU A 834 -5.22 3.37 -9.42
C LEU A 834 -3.72 3.58 -9.39
N PRO A 835 -3.10 4.10 -10.49
CA PRO A 835 -1.70 4.49 -10.46
C PRO A 835 -1.52 5.67 -9.50
N ALA A 836 -0.47 5.62 -8.69
CA ALA A 836 -0.08 6.72 -7.81
C ALA A 836 0.87 7.71 -8.51
N LYS A 837 1.22 8.81 -7.84
CA LYS A 837 2.14 9.83 -8.37
C LYS A 837 3.51 9.23 -8.65
N ALA A 838 3.93 9.35 -9.90
CA ALA A 838 5.30 9.08 -10.29
C ALA A 838 6.15 10.34 -10.06
N SER A 839 7.18 10.28 -9.21
CA SER A 839 8.27 11.23 -9.32
C SER A 839 8.98 10.96 -10.65
N ARG A 840 9.40 12.03 -11.36
CA ARG A 840 10.23 11.84 -12.56
C ARG A 840 11.52 11.13 -12.18
N PRO A 841 12.05 10.24 -13.03
CA PRO A 841 13.34 9.64 -12.78
C PRO A 841 14.39 10.73 -12.55
N PRO A 842 15.30 10.56 -11.58
CA PRO A 842 16.32 11.58 -11.29
C PRO A 842 17.14 11.96 -12.51
N GLU A 843 17.34 11.04 -13.45
CA GLU A 843 18.05 11.26 -14.70
C GLU A 843 17.35 12.29 -15.59
N GLU A 844 16.04 12.23 -15.72
CA GLU A 844 15.25 13.24 -16.44
C GLU A 844 15.28 14.59 -15.71
N ALA A 845 15.24 14.55 -14.38
CA ALA A 845 15.35 15.75 -13.56
C ALA A 845 16.76 16.36 -13.73
N TRP A 846 17.82 15.54 -13.69
CA TRP A 846 19.20 16.03 -13.88
C TRP A 846 19.48 16.51 -15.31
N ALA A 847 18.95 15.83 -16.34
CA ALA A 847 19.02 16.33 -17.70
C ALA A 847 18.38 17.70 -17.85
N ARG A 848 17.24 17.93 -17.19
CA ARG A 848 16.56 19.24 -17.20
C ARG A 848 17.21 20.30 -16.32
N MET A 849 17.91 19.89 -15.25
CA MET A 849 18.66 20.83 -14.39
C MET A 849 19.94 21.33 -15.06
N ARG A 850 20.47 20.61 -16.04
CA ARG A 850 21.75 20.93 -16.70
C ARG A 850 21.60 21.31 -18.18
N GLY A 851 20.40 21.21 -18.75
CA GLY A 851 20.02 21.75 -20.05
C GLY A 851 19.37 23.09 -19.90
#